data_8c59f0fdc73e85414c56c4e6425a711d
#
_entry.id   8c59f0fdc73e85414c56c4e6425a711d
#
_cell.length_a   1.000
_cell.length_b   1.000
_cell.length_c   1.000
_cell.angle_alpha   90.00
_cell.angle_beta   90.00
_cell.angle_gamma   90.00
#
_symmetry.space_group_name_H-M   'P 1'
#
loop_
_entity.id
_entity.type
_entity.pdbx_description
1 polymer ?
#
loop_
_entity_poly.entity_id
_entity_poly.type
_entity_poly.pdbx_seq_one_letter_code
_entity_poly.pdbx_strand_id
1 'polypeptide(L)'
;MKITLAPLLAICMSTVYAQEKTDTTLMQEVTVSSAKDNRALREQPLAATIIDAHLLKSKQISSMKDFASLVPGLYIPSYGSRQTTSIYMRGVGSRINTPAVGLYVDDIPWVDKSAYDFDLSDVQSIDILRGPQSTLYGRNAMGGLIRIHTKNPLDYQGTDISLQGATYGTARASATHYHRLSPKLGFSGGVSYAHSEGFFTNAYTGKKAARDDDASTRFRLVAKPSEVVRLDFHANYEYSRQGAFPYKLESVQESDYFYPTISTSVGQVNYNRKNDYERHLLNLGFKAEHNWQKAVMSYVAGFQYLRDRMNMDQDFTSADIYTLLQRQNSRVLSQEIAIKNRPGAWRHWEWSMGVSGFRQWLDTNGPVTFRSEGVQWINANMNKNANAHMPEIAQGLMKMQMLFSDAIQGDGLLFSGRFSTPTGSGAVYHQSTITDLLGAKGLDLTLGLRLDYEKMKIDYRTGYDFEHEYSLMGHLTMPGTERDITLVPAANYHVQNALQGRLSHDYLQLLPRFSLQYRIGSSNVYATVSRGYRSGGFNIQQFSGALQRMMQADIMQDVANVSLPILQSQPMVPQDVKDRVSALMQGMAQKPDIDPRSLTQYKPEYAWNYEIGSHCNLINHRLHLDMAVFLTEVRDQQVSRMAENGLGRITVNAGRSRAVGCELAASAQITDALSAHTAYGFTHSTFRTYSPQAGISYRGHYVPFVPLHTFNAGARYSWTLNKWLERITLQADWNGRGKIYWTENNNTSEQFYGTLDARLSFSHGKTDLGLWGKNLTNQHYRSFYFESMNRGFSQKGAPLQLGIDIRLRL
;
A
#
# COMPACT_ATOMS: atom_id res chain seq x y z
N MET A 1 18.32 30.55 -17.46
CA MET A 1 17.75 30.63 -18.79
C MET A 1 16.36 31.25 -18.62
N LYS A 2 16.22 32.55 -18.97
CA LYS A 2 14.94 33.27 -18.84
C LYS A 2 14.09 32.90 -20.05
N ILE A 3 13.04 32.12 -19.84
CA ILE A 3 12.05 31.82 -20.86
C ILE A 3 10.93 32.85 -20.69
N THR A 4 10.84 33.77 -21.66
CA THR A 4 9.78 34.77 -21.75
C THR A 4 8.49 34.09 -22.25
N LEU A 5 7.49 34.07 -21.37
CA LEU A 5 6.15 33.45 -21.55
C LEU A 5 5.19 34.31 -22.44
N ALA A 6 5.66 35.29 -23.11
CA ALA A 6 4.82 36.30 -23.81
C ALA A 6 4.18 35.92 -25.16
N PRO A 7 4.59 34.90 -25.95
CA PRO A 7 3.93 34.64 -27.24
C PRO A 7 2.81 33.59 -27.22
N LEU A 8 2.52 32.90 -26.11
CA LEU A 8 1.50 31.83 -26.07
C LEU A 8 0.07 32.31 -25.78
N LEU A 9 -0.10 33.54 -25.31
CA LEU A 9 -1.42 34.12 -25.01
C LEU A 9 -2.17 34.70 -26.24
N ALA A 10 -1.53 34.85 -27.40
CA ALA A 10 -2.10 35.55 -28.58
C ALA A 10 -2.81 34.64 -29.60
N ILE A 11 -2.77 33.31 -29.44
CA ILE A 11 -3.30 32.36 -30.47
C ILE A 11 -4.71 31.82 -30.14
N CYS A 12 -5.28 32.11 -29.01
CA CYS A 12 -6.58 31.51 -28.57
C CYS A 12 -7.81 32.42 -28.72
N MET A 13 -7.75 33.47 -29.53
CA MET A 13 -8.92 34.33 -29.81
C MET A 13 -9.47 34.18 -31.23
N SER A 14 -9.94 33.03 -31.61
CA SER A 14 -10.85 32.87 -32.75
C SER A 14 -12.18 32.30 -32.28
N THR A 15 -13.21 33.14 -32.27
CA THR A 15 -14.58 32.91 -31.86
C THR A 15 -15.32 32.00 -32.81
N VAL A 16 -15.82 30.86 -32.27
CA VAL A 16 -16.96 30.14 -32.87
C VAL A 16 -18.10 30.18 -31.87
N TYR A 17 -19.18 30.88 -32.22
CA TYR A 17 -20.41 30.92 -31.46
C TYR A 17 -21.16 29.58 -31.60
N ALA A 18 -21.29 28.83 -30.50
CA ALA A 18 -22.34 27.83 -30.32
C ALA A 18 -22.95 28.10 -28.95
N GLN A 19 -24.20 28.47 -28.93
CA GLN A 19 -25.00 28.75 -27.75
C GLN A 19 -25.42 27.41 -27.14
N GLU A 20 -24.68 26.86 -26.18
CA GLU A 20 -25.17 25.78 -25.35
C GLU A 20 -25.91 26.34 -24.12
N LYS A 21 -27.14 25.87 -23.93
CA LYS A 21 -27.94 26.14 -22.75
C LYS A 21 -27.12 25.78 -21.49
N THR A 22 -27.03 26.73 -20.59
CA THR A 22 -26.53 26.53 -19.22
C THR A 22 -27.40 25.51 -18.52
N ASP A 23 -26.91 24.28 -18.50
CA ASP A 23 -27.48 23.21 -17.68
C ASP A 23 -27.15 23.54 -16.22
N THR A 24 -28.11 24.00 -15.46
CA THR A 24 -28.11 23.94 -14.01
C THR A 24 -28.23 22.46 -13.65
N THR A 25 -27.15 21.75 -13.71
CA THR A 25 -27.08 20.36 -13.35
C THR A 25 -27.31 20.22 -11.85
N LEU A 26 -28.54 19.91 -11.46
CA LEU A 26 -28.84 19.04 -10.34
C LEU A 26 -27.74 17.97 -10.32
N MET A 27 -27.15 17.65 -9.16
CA MET A 27 -26.16 16.57 -9.01
C MET A 27 -26.73 15.29 -9.60
N GLN A 28 -26.56 15.10 -10.91
CA GLN A 28 -26.98 13.85 -11.56
C GLN A 28 -25.96 12.79 -11.11
N GLU A 29 -26.47 11.81 -10.39
CA GLU A 29 -25.71 10.61 -10.09
C GLU A 29 -25.31 9.96 -11.42
N VAL A 30 -24.01 9.96 -11.70
CA VAL A 30 -23.47 9.23 -12.87
C VAL A 30 -23.63 7.74 -12.57
N THR A 31 -24.72 7.16 -13.08
CA THR A 31 -24.99 5.73 -12.94
C THR A 31 -24.10 4.97 -13.90
N VAL A 32 -22.96 4.49 -13.43
CA VAL A 32 -22.12 3.56 -14.20
C VAL A 32 -22.59 2.15 -13.88
N SER A 33 -23.09 1.44 -14.88
CA SER A 33 -23.52 0.05 -14.72
C SER A 33 -22.32 -0.86 -14.48
N SER A 34 -22.31 -1.59 -13.37
CA SER A 34 -21.34 -2.64 -13.12
C SER A 34 -21.64 -3.89 -13.96
N ALA A 35 -20.60 -4.63 -14.35
CA ALA A 35 -20.77 -5.95 -14.96
C ALA A 35 -21.54 -6.94 -14.05
N LYS A 36 -21.55 -6.71 -12.73
CA LYS A 36 -22.04 -7.64 -11.70
C LYS A 36 -23.37 -7.24 -11.05
N ASP A 37 -23.83 -5.98 -11.18
CA ASP A 37 -25.06 -5.49 -10.56
C ASP A 37 -25.80 -4.57 -11.54
N ASN A 38 -27.14 -4.55 -11.41
CA ASN A 38 -28.01 -3.70 -12.24
C ASN A 38 -28.43 -2.41 -11.55
N ARG A 39 -28.32 -2.34 -10.21
CA ARG A 39 -28.80 -1.23 -9.40
C ARG A 39 -27.75 -0.16 -9.25
N ALA A 40 -28.17 1.10 -9.18
CA ALA A 40 -27.33 2.21 -8.79
C ALA A 40 -26.73 1.95 -7.39
N LEU A 41 -25.53 2.49 -7.10
CA LEU A 41 -24.85 2.19 -5.83
C LEU A 41 -25.66 2.57 -4.60
N ARG A 42 -26.37 3.69 -4.65
CA ARG A 42 -27.24 4.14 -3.55
C ARG A 42 -28.54 3.33 -3.38
N GLU A 43 -28.88 2.51 -4.36
CA GLU A 43 -30.01 1.58 -4.27
C GLU A 43 -29.58 0.22 -3.68
N GLN A 44 -28.28 0.00 -3.51
CA GLN A 44 -27.74 -1.24 -2.98
C GLN A 44 -27.59 -1.19 -1.46
N PRO A 45 -27.77 -2.32 -0.75
CA PRO A 45 -27.63 -2.39 0.71
C PRO A 45 -26.12 -2.43 1.12
N LEU A 46 -25.41 -1.34 0.91
CA LEU A 46 -23.99 -1.18 1.24
C LEU A 46 -23.62 0.31 1.40
N ALA A 47 -22.64 0.60 2.22
CA ALA A 47 -22.08 1.95 2.33
C ALA A 47 -21.16 2.26 1.15
N ALA A 48 -21.43 3.32 0.40
CA ALA A 48 -20.63 3.74 -0.74
C ALA A 48 -20.36 5.24 -0.74
N THR A 49 -19.31 5.66 -1.43
CA THR A 49 -19.04 7.06 -1.77
C THR A 49 -18.71 7.14 -3.26
N ILE A 50 -19.33 8.05 -3.97
CA ILE A 50 -19.11 8.30 -5.39
C ILE A 50 -18.41 9.64 -5.52
N ILE A 51 -17.26 9.66 -6.21
CA ILE A 51 -16.49 10.86 -6.53
C ILE A 51 -16.54 11.04 -8.05
N ASP A 52 -17.24 12.03 -8.51
CA ASP A 52 -17.41 12.31 -9.95
C ASP A 52 -16.24 13.13 -10.53
N ALA A 53 -16.21 13.26 -11.86
CA ALA A 53 -15.17 14.01 -12.57
C ALA A 53 -15.11 15.49 -12.16
N HIS A 54 -16.24 16.08 -11.77
CA HIS A 54 -16.31 17.47 -11.33
C HIS A 54 -15.60 17.63 -9.97
N LEU A 55 -15.90 16.73 -9.03
CA LEU A 55 -15.27 16.74 -7.70
C LEU A 55 -13.77 16.43 -7.78
N LEU A 56 -13.37 15.48 -8.66
CA LEU A 56 -11.96 15.19 -8.93
C LEU A 56 -11.20 16.45 -9.39
N LYS A 57 -11.79 17.20 -10.34
CA LYS A 57 -11.19 18.41 -10.87
C LYS A 57 -11.16 19.57 -9.87
N SER A 58 -12.28 19.82 -9.19
CA SER A 58 -12.42 20.96 -8.25
C SER A 58 -11.49 20.82 -7.03
N LYS A 59 -11.23 19.60 -6.57
CA LYS A 59 -10.37 19.30 -5.42
C LYS A 59 -8.91 18.98 -5.78
N GLN A 60 -8.52 19.17 -7.05
CA GLN A 60 -7.14 18.86 -7.49
C GLN A 60 -6.70 17.43 -7.12
N ILE A 61 -7.60 16.46 -7.29
CA ILE A 61 -7.32 15.06 -7.02
C ILE A 61 -6.51 14.50 -8.19
N SER A 62 -5.28 14.12 -7.93
CA SER A 62 -4.36 13.58 -8.91
C SER A 62 -3.83 12.19 -8.55
N SER A 63 -4.04 11.77 -7.30
CA SER A 63 -3.63 10.46 -6.79
C SER A 63 -4.71 9.88 -5.86
N MET A 64 -4.59 8.59 -5.56
CA MET A 64 -5.50 7.93 -4.62
C MET A 64 -5.41 8.52 -3.20
N LYS A 65 -4.26 9.07 -2.81
CA LYS A 65 -4.04 9.70 -1.51
C LYS A 65 -4.87 10.97 -1.34
N ASP A 66 -5.08 11.71 -2.44
CA ASP A 66 -5.82 12.99 -2.42
C ASP A 66 -7.30 12.80 -2.07
N PHE A 67 -7.96 11.73 -2.58
CA PHE A 67 -9.39 11.54 -2.31
C PHE A 67 -9.70 10.83 -1.00
N ALA A 68 -8.70 10.29 -0.31
CA ALA A 68 -8.92 9.57 0.95
C ALA A 68 -9.65 10.41 2.02
N SER A 69 -9.47 11.72 2.01
CA SER A 69 -10.15 12.63 2.95
C SER A 69 -11.67 12.76 2.70
N LEU A 70 -12.13 12.48 1.48
CA LEU A 70 -13.54 12.59 1.09
C LEU A 70 -14.38 11.39 1.52
N VAL A 71 -13.75 10.32 1.99
CA VAL A 71 -14.39 9.03 2.26
C VAL A 71 -14.33 8.72 3.75
N PRO A 72 -15.50 8.57 4.43
CA PRO A 72 -15.52 8.19 5.82
C PRO A 72 -14.75 6.90 6.09
N GLY A 73 -13.90 6.87 7.11
CA GLY A 73 -13.17 5.68 7.52
C GLY A 73 -12.09 5.19 6.56
N LEU A 74 -11.75 5.96 5.50
CA LEU A 74 -10.65 5.66 4.57
C LEU A 74 -9.38 6.41 4.98
N TYR A 75 -8.27 5.68 5.02
CA TYR A 75 -6.95 6.26 5.26
C TYR A 75 -5.90 5.64 4.34
N ILE A 76 -5.16 6.49 3.63
CA ILE A 76 -4.03 6.13 2.78
C ILE A 76 -2.83 6.95 3.26
N PRO A 77 -1.93 6.36 4.08
CA PRO A 77 -0.76 7.06 4.58
C PRO A 77 0.20 7.39 3.45
N SER A 78 0.76 8.59 3.50
CA SER A 78 1.81 9.00 2.55
C SER A 78 3.18 8.65 3.12
N TYR A 79 3.83 7.60 2.60
CA TYR A 79 5.17 7.19 2.99
C TYR A 79 5.86 6.37 1.92
N GLY A 80 7.19 6.26 2.04
CA GLY A 80 8.02 5.36 1.25
C GLY A 80 8.03 5.70 -0.23
N SER A 81 7.45 4.82 -1.03
CA SER A 81 7.36 4.91 -2.49
C SER A 81 6.00 4.43 -2.98
N ARG A 82 5.74 4.49 -4.30
CA ARG A 82 4.52 3.91 -4.92
C ARG A 82 4.38 2.41 -4.65
N GLN A 83 5.48 1.67 -4.48
CA GLN A 83 5.46 0.27 -4.08
C GLN A 83 4.75 0.04 -2.73
N THR A 84 4.86 1.00 -1.83
CA THR A 84 4.36 0.88 -0.45
C THR A 84 2.92 1.38 -0.27
N THR A 85 2.16 1.59 -1.34
CA THR A 85 0.76 2.04 -1.26
C THR A 85 -0.05 1.14 -0.33
N SER A 86 -0.54 1.72 0.76
CA SER A 86 -1.30 1.03 1.81
C SER A 86 -2.66 1.69 1.97
N ILE A 87 -3.72 0.90 1.95
CA ILE A 87 -5.10 1.39 2.08
C ILE A 87 -5.71 0.77 3.31
N TYR A 88 -6.22 1.61 4.22
CA TYR A 88 -6.96 1.23 5.42
C TYR A 88 -8.39 1.72 5.30
N MET A 89 -9.36 0.84 5.52
CA MET A 89 -10.78 1.12 5.48
C MET A 89 -11.48 0.46 6.66
N ARG A 90 -12.18 1.24 7.50
CA ARG A 90 -12.89 0.74 8.69
C ARG A 90 -12.01 -0.09 9.64
N GLY A 91 -10.75 0.28 9.80
CA GLY A 91 -9.82 -0.47 10.66
C GLY A 91 -9.18 -1.70 10.02
N VAL A 92 -9.52 -2.01 8.78
CA VAL A 92 -8.95 -3.12 8.00
C VAL A 92 -8.00 -2.57 6.95
N GLY A 93 -6.75 -3.04 6.95
CA GLY A 93 -5.74 -2.54 6.01
C GLY A 93 -4.50 -3.40 5.93
N SER A 94 -3.57 -3.04 5.05
CA SER A 94 -2.34 -3.78 4.83
C SER A 94 -1.16 -2.85 4.58
N ARG A 95 -0.13 -2.97 5.41
CA ARG A 95 1.14 -2.24 5.21
C ARG A 95 2.06 -2.94 4.21
N ILE A 96 2.19 -4.26 4.31
CA ILE A 96 3.04 -5.09 3.45
C ILE A 96 2.22 -6.23 2.85
N ASN A 97 2.76 -6.90 1.83
CA ASN A 97 2.15 -8.02 1.12
C ASN A 97 0.81 -7.67 0.43
N THR A 98 -0.14 -8.59 0.43
CA THR A 98 -1.42 -8.46 -0.29
C THR A 98 -2.29 -7.33 0.25
N PRO A 99 -3.00 -6.56 -0.61
CA PRO A 99 -3.90 -5.50 -0.17
C PRO A 99 -5.14 -6.07 0.54
N ALA A 100 -5.76 -5.27 1.41
CA ALA A 100 -7.03 -5.58 2.07
C ALA A 100 -8.23 -4.91 1.39
N VAL A 101 -7.97 -3.92 0.52
CA VAL A 101 -8.96 -3.20 -0.29
C VAL A 101 -8.64 -3.46 -1.76
N GLY A 102 -9.63 -3.91 -2.53
CA GLY A 102 -9.48 -4.22 -3.94
C GLY A 102 -9.51 -2.97 -4.82
N LEU A 103 -8.85 -3.03 -5.98
CA LEU A 103 -8.88 -1.99 -7.00
C LEU A 103 -9.32 -2.59 -8.33
N TYR A 104 -10.32 -1.95 -8.96
CA TYR A 104 -10.81 -2.27 -10.29
C TYR A 104 -10.82 -1.00 -11.16
N VAL A 105 -10.34 -1.10 -12.38
CA VAL A 105 -10.42 -0.03 -13.38
C VAL A 105 -11.21 -0.56 -14.56
N ASP A 106 -12.36 0.05 -14.87
CA ASP A 106 -13.29 -0.37 -15.93
C ASP A 106 -13.66 -1.87 -15.87
N ASP A 107 -13.98 -2.36 -14.66
CA ASP A 107 -14.28 -3.75 -14.30
C ASP A 107 -13.08 -4.73 -14.31
N ILE A 108 -11.87 -4.27 -14.63
CA ILE A 108 -10.65 -5.08 -14.67
C ILE A 108 -9.93 -5.00 -13.33
N PRO A 109 -9.64 -6.14 -12.67
CA PRO A 109 -8.93 -6.14 -11.38
C PRO A 109 -7.46 -5.76 -11.54
N TRP A 110 -6.99 -4.80 -10.75
CA TRP A 110 -5.57 -4.50 -10.57
C TRP A 110 -5.09 -5.22 -9.30
N VAL A 111 -4.27 -6.24 -9.47
CA VAL A 111 -3.97 -7.21 -8.41
C VAL A 111 -2.81 -6.78 -7.54
N ASP A 112 -1.77 -6.22 -8.16
CA ASP A 112 -0.57 -5.80 -7.45
C ASP A 112 -0.77 -4.42 -6.81
N LYS A 113 -0.53 -4.30 -5.49
CA LYS A 113 -0.69 -3.02 -4.78
C LYS A 113 0.30 -1.94 -5.24
N SER A 114 1.46 -2.34 -5.80
CA SER A 114 2.42 -1.41 -6.38
C SER A 114 1.85 -0.69 -7.62
N ALA A 115 0.76 -1.21 -8.21
CA ALA A 115 0.03 -0.59 -9.31
C ALA A 115 -1.07 0.38 -8.86
N TYR A 116 -1.38 0.47 -7.56
CA TYR A 116 -2.56 1.21 -7.07
C TYR A 116 -2.42 2.74 -7.18
N ASP A 117 -1.23 3.29 -7.02
CA ASP A 117 -0.99 4.73 -7.20
C ASP A 117 -0.59 5.03 -8.65
N PHE A 118 -1.52 5.56 -9.43
CA PHE A 118 -1.37 5.84 -10.87
C PHE A 118 -2.08 7.14 -11.25
N ASP A 119 -1.85 7.61 -12.48
CA ASP A 119 -2.45 8.85 -13.00
C ASP A 119 -3.97 8.75 -13.16
N LEU A 120 -4.70 9.75 -12.64
CA LEU A 120 -6.17 9.85 -12.66
C LEU A 120 -6.73 10.86 -13.68
N SER A 121 -5.96 11.29 -14.68
CA SER A 121 -6.34 12.38 -15.61
C SER A 121 -7.57 12.10 -16.48
N ASP A 122 -7.86 10.81 -16.77
CA ASP A 122 -8.95 10.35 -17.65
C ASP A 122 -10.17 9.79 -16.89
N VAL A 123 -10.23 9.98 -15.60
CA VAL A 123 -11.26 9.37 -14.75
C VAL A 123 -12.58 10.13 -14.87
N GLN A 124 -13.67 9.39 -15.06
CA GLN A 124 -15.05 9.88 -15.03
C GLN A 124 -15.63 9.84 -13.61
N SER A 125 -15.43 8.73 -12.90
CA SER A 125 -15.88 8.59 -11.52
C SER A 125 -15.06 7.55 -10.77
N ILE A 126 -15.05 7.66 -9.44
CA ILE A 126 -14.48 6.68 -8.51
C ILE A 126 -15.58 6.28 -7.54
N ASP A 127 -15.85 4.98 -7.48
CA ASP A 127 -16.78 4.38 -6.53
C ASP A 127 -15.98 3.71 -5.41
N ILE A 128 -16.22 4.08 -4.18
CA ILE A 128 -15.59 3.48 -3.00
C ILE A 128 -16.67 2.75 -2.19
N LEU A 129 -16.61 1.42 -2.22
CA LEU A 129 -17.51 0.54 -1.50
C LEU A 129 -16.84 0.14 -0.18
N ARG A 130 -17.48 0.43 0.95
CA ARG A 130 -16.93 0.20 2.28
C ARG A 130 -17.47 -1.09 2.88
N GLY A 131 -16.63 -1.79 3.64
CA GLY A 131 -16.91 -3.13 4.15
C GLY A 131 -16.69 -4.24 3.12
N PRO A 132 -16.77 -5.52 3.51
CA PRO A 132 -16.41 -6.65 2.66
C PRO A 132 -17.25 -6.74 1.38
N GLN A 133 -16.56 -6.80 0.24
CA GLN A 133 -17.16 -7.00 -1.09
C GLN A 133 -16.74 -8.34 -1.71
N SER A 134 -16.22 -9.25 -0.89
CA SER A 134 -15.61 -10.50 -1.37
C SER A 134 -16.58 -11.47 -2.02
N THR A 135 -17.89 -11.39 -1.76
CA THR A 135 -18.89 -12.24 -2.42
C THR A 135 -18.92 -12.07 -3.94
N LEU A 136 -18.83 -10.84 -4.45
CA LEU A 136 -18.80 -10.57 -5.89
C LEU A 136 -17.37 -10.40 -6.43
N TYR A 137 -16.43 -9.88 -5.62
CA TYR A 137 -15.10 -9.48 -6.07
C TYR A 137 -13.96 -10.38 -5.57
N GLY A 138 -14.26 -11.32 -4.64
CA GLY A 138 -13.31 -12.34 -4.19
C GLY A 138 -12.23 -11.80 -3.26
N ARG A 139 -10.99 -12.24 -3.54
CA ARG A 139 -9.82 -11.95 -2.71
C ARG A 139 -9.54 -10.46 -2.55
N ASN A 140 -8.91 -10.10 -1.43
CA ASN A 140 -8.39 -8.76 -1.18
C ASN A 140 -9.45 -7.63 -1.19
N ALA A 141 -10.73 -7.98 -1.05
CA ALA A 141 -11.85 -7.05 -0.91
C ALA A 141 -12.49 -7.13 0.49
N MET A 142 -11.68 -7.43 1.51
CA MET A 142 -12.11 -7.63 2.90
C MET A 142 -12.45 -6.31 3.59
N GLY A 143 -11.67 -5.26 3.37
CA GLY A 143 -11.94 -3.91 3.91
C GLY A 143 -12.90 -3.11 3.04
N GLY A 144 -12.90 -3.36 1.74
CA GLY A 144 -13.71 -2.65 0.75
C GLY A 144 -13.19 -2.79 -0.66
N LEU A 145 -13.75 -1.97 -1.54
CA LEU A 145 -13.42 -1.97 -2.97
C LEU A 145 -13.38 -0.54 -3.51
N ILE A 146 -12.40 -0.25 -4.35
CA ILE A 146 -12.32 0.99 -5.14
C ILE A 146 -12.53 0.61 -6.60
N ARG A 147 -13.54 1.21 -7.24
CA ARG A 147 -13.78 1.06 -8.68
C ARG A 147 -13.56 2.40 -9.36
N ILE A 148 -12.75 2.40 -10.38
CA ILE A 148 -12.46 3.58 -11.19
C ILE A 148 -13.06 3.38 -12.57
N HIS A 149 -13.80 4.38 -13.03
CA HIS A 149 -14.43 4.40 -14.34
C HIS A 149 -13.79 5.50 -15.17
N THR A 150 -13.28 5.16 -16.36
CA THR A 150 -12.72 6.13 -17.30
C THR A 150 -13.80 6.65 -18.25
N LYS A 151 -13.57 7.80 -18.89
CA LYS A 151 -14.52 8.39 -19.82
C LYS A 151 -14.71 7.52 -21.04
N ASN A 152 -15.98 7.31 -21.44
CA ASN A 152 -16.34 6.50 -22.60
C ASN A 152 -16.28 7.35 -23.88
N PRO A 153 -15.49 6.99 -24.91
CA PRO A 153 -15.36 7.76 -26.14
C PRO A 153 -16.61 7.74 -27.07
N LEU A 154 -17.61 6.90 -26.80
CA LEU A 154 -18.91 6.99 -27.47
C LEU A 154 -19.80 8.11 -26.90
N ASP A 155 -19.62 8.44 -25.61
CA ASP A 155 -20.48 9.38 -24.89
C ASP A 155 -19.79 10.74 -24.69
N TYR A 156 -18.46 10.76 -24.54
CA TYR A 156 -17.66 11.95 -24.34
C TYR A 156 -16.79 12.24 -25.57
N GLN A 157 -16.78 13.51 -26.06
CA GLN A 157 -16.08 13.93 -27.27
C GLN A 157 -15.20 15.15 -27.02
N GLY A 158 -14.17 15.33 -27.83
CA GLY A 158 -13.27 16.48 -27.79
C GLY A 158 -11.90 16.17 -27.20
N THR A 159 -11.13 17.21 -26.90
CA THR A 159 -9.79 17.09 -26.33
C THR A 159 -9.75 17.80 -24.99
N ASP A 160 -9.44 17.07 -23.93
CA ASP A 160 -9.15 17.63 -22.61
C ASP A 160 -7.65 17.90 -22.50
N ILE A 161 -7.25 19.13 -22.21
CA ILE A 161 -5.87 19.52 -21.91
C ILE A 161 -5.83 20.09 -20.50
N SER A 162 -4.86 19.70 -19.69
CA SER A 162 -4.63 20.26 -18.35
C SER A 162 -3.15 20.54 -18.15
N LEU A 163 -2.85 21.77 -17.73
CA LEU A 163 -1.50 22.20 -17.36
C LEU A 163 -1.56 22.72 -15.92
N GLN A 164 -0.59 22.37 -15.12
CA GLN A 164 -0.52 22.74 -13.71
C GLN A 164 0.92 23.05 -13.31
N GLY A 165 1.09 24.12 -12.54
CA GLY A 165 2.35 24.48 -11.86
C GLY A 165 2.08 24.73 -10.38
N ALA A 166 3.02 24.31 -9.51
CA ALA A 166 2.88 24.53 -8.07
C ALA A 166 4.25 24.66 -7.38
N THR A 167 4.21 25.02 -6.10
CA THR A 167 5.41 25.04 -5.24
C THR A 167 6.14 23.70 -5.26
N TYR A 168 7.38 23.70 -4.78
CA TYR A 168 8.29 22.53 -4.75
C TYR A 168 8.62 21.96 -6.15
N GLY A 169 8.72 22.84 -7.16
CA GLY A 169 9.03 22.44 -8.53
C GLY A 169 7.99 21.53 -9.16
N THR A 170 6.72 21.58 -8.69
CA THR A 170 5.67 20.71 -9.23
C THR A 170 5.17 21.25 -10.56
N ALA A 171 5.18 20.39 -11.59
CA ALA A 171 4.61 20.64 -12.91
C ALA A 171 3.85 19.40 -13.39
N ARG A 172 2.66 19.58 -13.96
CA ARG A 172 1.86 18.50 -14.54
C ARG A 172 1.29 18.97 -15.89
N ALA A 173 1.28 18.07 -16.85
CA ALA A 173 0.65 18.27 -18.15
C ALA A 173 -0.08 17.00 -18.56
N SER A 174 -1.29 17.12 -19.06
CA SER A 174 -2.03 16.00 -19.65
C SER A 174 -2.84 16.46 -20.85
N ALA A 175 -2.98 15.58 -21.85
CA ALA A 175 -3.84 15.78 -23.00
C ALA A 175 -4.49 14.44 -23.34
N THR A 176 -5.82 14.43 -23.49
CA THR A 176 -6.58 13.24 -23.91
C THR A 176 -7.60 13.64 -24.95
N HIS A 177 -7.56 12.97 -26.10
CA HIS A 177 -8.51 13.14 -27.20
C HIS A 177 -9.52 12.00 -27.22
N TYR A 178 -10.80 12.35 -27.38
CA TYR A 178 -11.93 11.44 -27.49
C TYR A 178 -12.64 11.66 -28.81
N HIS A 179 -12.72 10.61 -29.60
CA HIS A 179 -13.30 10.67 -30.94
C HIS A 179 -14.29 9.55 -31.19
N ARG A 180 -15.49 9.94 -31.61
CA ARG A 180 -16.53 9.01 -32.05
C ARG A 180 -16.52 8.97 -33.58
N LEU A 181 -15.93 7.91 -34.13
CA LEU A 181 -15.89 7.67 -35.58
C LEU A 181 -17.28 7.40 -36.16
N SER A 182 -18.14 6.75 -35.40
CA SER A 182 -19.53 6.47 -35.73
C SER A 182 -20.37 6.26 -34.45
N PRO A 183 -21.70 6.19 -34.50
CA PRO A 183 -22.53 5.84 -33.36
C PRO A 183 -22.15 4.49 -32.70
N LYS A 184 -21.42 3.63 -33.43
CA LYS A 184 -21.02 2.29 -33.00
C LYS A 184 -19.53 2.13 -32.71
N LEU A 185 -18.68 3.13 -33.00
CA LEU A 185 -17.23 3.03 -32.85
C LEU A 185 -16.66 4.35 -32.33
N GLY A 186 -15.97 4.29 -31.23
CA GLY A 186 -15.24 5.43 -30.65
C GLY A 186 -13.91 5.01 -30.04
N PHE A 187 -12.94 5.91 -30.03
CA PHE A 187 -11.66 5.71 -29.38
C PHE A 187 -11.26 6.94 -28.56
N SER A 188 -10.39 6.72 -27.59
CA SER A 188 -9.66 7.79 -26.90
C SER A 188 -8.18 7.45 -26.81
N GLY A 189 -7.34 8.49 -26.85
CA GLY A 189 -5.91 8.39 -26.64
C GLY A 189 -5.42 9.55 -25.79
N GLY A 190 -4.60 9.28 -24.79
CA GLY A 190 -4.12 10.30 -23.88
C GLY A 190 -2.68 10.07 -23.45
N VAL A 191 -2.03 11.19 -23.10
CA VAL A 191 -0.69 11.23 -22.52
C VAL A 191 -0.69 12.14 -21.29
N SER A 192 0.12 11.82 -20.29
CA SER A 192 0.36 12.70 -19.17
C SER A 192 1.82 12.65 -18.73
N TYR A 193 2.28 13.76 -18.17
CA TYR A 193 3.58 13.89 -17.51
C TYR A 193 3.41 14.67 -16.21
N ALA A 194 4.05 14.21 -15.15
CA ALA A 194 4.10 14.90 -13.88
C ALA A 194 5.54 14.91 -13.35
N HIS A 195 5.96 16.06 -12.83
CA HIS A 195 7.24 16.29 -12.20
C HIS A 195 7.05 16.97 -10.85
N SER A 196 7.87 16.62 -9.86
CA SER A 196 8.01 17.33 -8.59
C SER A 196 9.42 17.17 -8.05
N GLU A 197 10.04 18.24 -7.56
CA GLU A 197 11.31 18.13 -6.81
C GLU A 197 11.10 17.62 -5.38
N GLY A 198 9.85 17.70 -4.88
CA GLY A 198 9.49 17.35 -3.50
C GLY A 198 9.98 18.37 -2.47
N PHE A 199 9.52 18.22 -1.24
CA PHE A 199 9.80 19.16 -0.14
C PHE A 199 10.78 18.63 0.91
N PHE A 200 11.26 17.38 0.77
CA PHE A 200 12.30 16.84 1.64
C PHE A 200 13.70 17.15 1.09
N THR A 201 14.63 17.42 2.00
CA THR A 201 16.06 17.57 1.69
C THR A 201 16.84 16.56 2.52
N ASN A 202 17.70 15.79 1.89
CA ASN A 202 18.63 14.91 2.57
C ASN A 202 19.81 15.74 3.07
N ALA A 203 19.99 15.84 4.37
CA ALA A 203 21.05 16.64 5.00
C ALA A 203 22.45 16.14 4.65
N TYR A 204 22.63 14.82 4.46
CA TYR A 204 23.90 14.23 4.08
C TYR A 204 24.40 14.69 2.71
N THR A 205 23.49 14.76 1.74
CA THR A 205 23.85 15.09 0.35
C THR A 205 23.55 16.54 -0.04
N GLY A 206 22.74 17.27 0.77
CA GLY A 206 22.18 18.59 0.43
C GLY A 206 21.16 18.57 -0.71
N LYS A 207 20.79 17.40 -1.24
CA LYS A 207 19.89 17.25 -2.39
C LYS A 207 18.44 16.96 -1.99
N LYS A 208 17.49 17.25 -2.91
CA LYS A 208 16.09 16.84 -2.75
C LYS A 208 15.97 15.31 -2.68
N ALA A 209 15.23 14.82 -1.68
CA ALA A 209 15.12 13.40 -1.36
C ALA A 209 13.90 12.71 -1.97
N ALA A 210 12.87 13.48 -2.40
CA ALA A 210 11.58 12.94 -2.86
C ALA A 210 11.19 13.47 -4.24
N ARG A 211 12.17 13.64 -5.16
CA ARG A 211 11.91 13.98 -6.56
C ARG A 211 11.07 12.87 -7.20
N ASP A 212 10.05 13.25 -7.97
CA ASP A 212 9.13 12.35 -8.65
C ASP A 212 8.96 12.76 -10.11
N ASP A 213 9.13 11.81 -11.03
CA ASP A 213 8.93 11.96 -12.47
C ASP A 213 8.03 10.81 -12.95
N ASP A 214 6.83 11.14 -13.47
CA ASP A 214 5.86 10.19 -13.98
C ASP A 214 5.49 10.50 -15.42
N ALA A 215 5.39 9.49 -16.26
CA ALA A 215 4.85 9.60 -17.60
C ALA A 215 3.84 8.48 -17.86
N SER A 216 2.68 8.79 -18.40
CA SER A 216 1.69 7.78 -18.75
C SER A 216 1.11 7.99 -20.15
N THR A 217 0.70 6.88 -20.76
CA THR A 217 -0.10 6.89 -21.98
C THR A 217 -1.23 5.90 -21.83
N ARG A 218 -2.37 6.21 -22.41
CA ARG A 218 -3.57 5.37 -22.37
C ARG A 218 -4.31 5.40 -23.67
N PHE A 219 -4.98 4.28 -23.94
CA PHE A 219 -5.81 4.09 -25.10
C PHE A 219 -7.06 3.31 -24.73
N ARG A 220 -8.21 3.71 -25.27
CA ARG A 220 -9.47 2.99 -25.14
C ARG A 220 -10.16 2.92 -26.49
N LEU A 221 -10.71 1.76 -26.83
CA LEU A 221 -11.49 1.52 -28.02
C LEU A 221 -12.81 0.89 -27.64
N VAL A 222 -13.93 1.50 -28.00
CA VAL A 222 -15.26 0.97 -27.75
C VAL A 222 -15.99 0.75 -29.06
N ALA A 223 -16.43 -0.48 -29.30
CA ALA A 223 -17.16 -0.86 -30.50
C ALA A 223 -18.51 -1.53 -30.12
N LYS A 224 -19.55 -1.21 -30.89
CA LYS A 224 -20.87 -1.86 -30.85
C LYS A 224 -21.15 -2.48 -32.24
N PRO A 225 -20.57 -3.67 -32.53
CA PRO A 225 -20.74 -4.32 -33.82
C PRO A 225 -22.25 -4.56 -34.17
N SER A 226 -23.05 -4.79 -33.14
CA SER A 226 -24.52 -4.89 -33.24
C SER A 226 -25.20 -4.23 -32.02
N GLU A 227 -26.50 -4.13 -32.03
CA GLU A 227 -27.26 -3.56 -30.90
C GLU A 227 -27.17 -4.40 -29.62
N VAL A 228 -26.80 -5.67 -29.78
CA VAL A 228 -26.68 -6.60 -28.64
C VAL A 228 -25.26 -6.88 -28.21
N VAL A 229 -24.24 -6.48 -28.99
CA VAL A 229 -22.84 -6.75 -28.69
C VAL A 229 -22.09 -5.43 -28.47
N ARG A 230 -21.38 -5.34 -27.35
CA ARG A 230 -20.43 -4.26 -27.04
C ARG A 230 -19.06 -4.85 -26.73
N LEU A 231 -18.04 -4.29 -27.34
CA LEU A 231 -16.63 -4.60 -27.09
C LEU A 231 -15.92 -3.35 -26.57
N ASP A 232 -15.08 -3.52 -25.57
CA ASP A 232 -14.35 -2.43 -24.91
C ASP A 232 -12.90 -2.89 -24.67
N PHE A 233 -11.94 -2.21 -25.26
CA PHE A 233 -10.51 -2.51 -25.10
C PHE A 233 -9.80 -1.34 -24.43
N HIS A 234 -8.95 -1.62 -23.46
CA HIS A 234 -8.15 -0.66 -22.71
C HIS A 234 -6.68 -1.01 -22.77
N ALA A 235 -5.83 -0.02 -22.90
CA ALA A 235 -4.39 -0.12 -22.72
C ALA A 235 -3.89 1.09 -21.91
N ASN A 236 -3.14 0.83 -20.87
CA ASN A 236 -2.48 1.86 -20.06
C ASN A 236 -1.03 1.46 -19.82
N TYR A 237 -0.11 2.36 -20.12
CA TYR A 237 1.29 2.20 -19.75
C TYR A 237 1.74 3.41 -18.92
N GLU A 238 2.50 3.13 -17.86
CA GLU A 238 3.04 4.15 -16.97
C GLU A 238 4.50 3.84 -16.63
N TYR A 239 5.33 4.85 -16.76
CA TYR A 239 6.70 4.90 -16.25
C TYR A 239 6.74 5.86 -15.08
N SER A 240 7.35 5.44 -13.96
CA SER A 240 7.54 6.26 -12.76
C SER A 240 8.95 6.11 -12.25
N ARG A 241 9.58 7.24 -11.89
CA ARG A 241 10.86 7.29 -11.21
C ARG A 241 10.81 8.29 -10.10
N GLN A 242 11.07 7.85 -8.88
CA GLN A 242 10.98 8.71 -7.70
C GLN A 242 12.15 8.52 -6.73
N GLY A 243 12.55 9.60 -6.06
CA GLY A 243 13.26 9.54 -4.80
C GLY A 243 12.31 8.98 -3.75
N ALA A 244 12.78 8.07 -2.90
CA ALA A 244 11.94 7.30 -2.02
C ALA A 244 12.44 7.36 -0.57
N PHE A 245 11.60 6.99 0.38
CA PHE A 245 11.94 6.78 1.78
C PHE A 245 12.62 7.99 2.47
N PRO A 246 12.08 9.22 2.38
CA PRO A 246 12.63 10.40 3.03
C PRO A 246 12.32 10.41 4.52
N TYR A 247 12.80 9.40 5.23
CA TYR A 247 12.51 9.23 6.65
C TYR A 247 13.46 10.05 7.50
N LYS A 248 12.87 10.73 8.49
CA LYS A 248 13.57 11.52 9.50
C LYS A 248 13.85 10.63 10.71
N LEU A 249 15.08 10.60 11.20
CA LEU A 249 15.40 9.97 12.47
C LEU A 249 14.75 10.77 13.61
N GLU A 250 13.86 10.15 14.38
CA GLU A 250 13.16 10.78 15.52
C GLU A 250 13.86 10.52 16.84
N SER A 251 14.37 9.30 17.01
CA SER A 251 15.02 8.87 18.25
C SER A 251 16.02 7.77 18.02
N VAL A 252 17.08 7.75 18.85
CA VAL A 252 18.09 6.71 18.95
C VAL A 252 18.50 6.58 20.42
N GLN A 253 18.77 5.37 20.88
CA GLN A 253 19.21 5.12 22.25
C GLN A 253 20.72 5.28 22.36
N GLU A 254 21.24 5.78 23.48
CA GLU A 254 22.68 5.91 23.74
C GLU A 254 23.43 4.58 23.72
N SER A 255 22.74 3.47 24.01
CA SER A 255 23.27 2.12 23.92
C SER A 255 23.38 1.56 22.49
N ASP A 256 22.89 2.30 21.48
CA ASP A 256 23.01 1.89 20.07
C ASP A 256 24.49 1.97 19.65
N TYR A 257 25.01 0.93 19.01
CA TYR A 257 26.39 0.86 18.53
C TYR A 257 26.77 2.05 17.64
N PHE A 258 25.81 2.54 16.84
CA PHE A 258 26.02 3.65 15.91
C PHE A 258 25.66 5.03 16.50
N TYR A 259 25.31 5.10 17.78
CA TYR A 259 24.94 6.37 18.44
C TYR A 259 25.93 7.50 18.19
N PRO A 260 27.27 7.30 18.28
CA PRO A 260 28.24 8.37 18.03
C PRO A 260 28.14 8.95 16.62
N THR A 261 27.84 8.11 15.62
CA THR A 261 27.75 8.53 14.20
C THR A 261 26.44 9.21 13.87
N ILE A 262 25.30 8.76 14.46
CA ILE A 262 23.96 9.14 14.00
C ILE A 262 23.21 10.07 14.95
N SER A 263 23.63 10.24 16.21
CA SER A 263 22.91 11.05 17.22
C SER A 263 22.72 12.50 16.80
N THR A 264 23.69 13.10 16.10
CA THR A 264 23.61 14.46 15.57
C THR A 264 22.60 14.62 14.43
N SER A 265 22.15 13.51 13.84
CA SER A 265 21.17 13.47 12.75
C SER A 265 19.72 13.40 13.22
N VAL A 266 19.47 13.34 14.55
CA VAL A 266 18.12 13.36 15.11
C VAL A 266 17.37 14.63 14.67
N GLY A 267 16.14 14.46 14.20
CA GLY A 267 15.34 15.55 13.63
C GLY A 267 15.53 15.78 12.12
N GLN A 268 16.42 15.05 11.45
CA GLN A 268 16.77 15.24 10.05
C GLN A 268 16.49 14.00 9.20
N VAL A 269 16.25 14.20 7.90
CA VAL A 269 16.39 13.18 6.85
C VAL A 269 17.88 13.18 6.48
N ASN A 270 18.62 12.13 6.85
CA ASN A 270 20.09 12.11 6.75
C ASN A 270 20.61 10.70 6.47
N TYR A 271 20.49 10.27 5.22
CA TYR A 271 20.96 8.95 4.77
C TYR A 271 22.09 9.08 3.76
N ASN A 272 23.06 8.14 3.80
CA ASN A 272 24.28 8.19 3.00
C ASN A 272 24.17 7.48 1.66
N ARG A 273 23.29 6.49 1.53
CA ARG A 273 23.10 5.71 0.30
C ARG A 273 21.85 6.15 -0.46
N LYS A 274 21.79 5.78 -1.74
CA LYS A 274 20.69 6.18 -2.62
C LYS A 274 19.39 5.47 -2.25
N ASN A 275 18.31 6.26 -2.09
CA ASN A 275 16.93 5.81 -1.95
C ASN A 275 16.16 6.18 -3.21
N ASP A 276 15.80 5.21 -4.05
CA ASP A 276 15.00 5.44 -5.25
C ASP A 276 14.07 4.25 -5.57
N TYR A 277 13.04 4.56 -6.32
CA TYR A 277 12.09 3.59 -6.87
C TYR A 277 11.83 3.90 -8.34
N GLU A 278 11.81 2.86 -9.16
CA GLU A 278 11.52 2.94 -10.59
C GLU A 278 10.53 1.84 -10.97
N ARG A 279 9.52 2.20 -11.78
CA ARG A 279 8.44 1.29 -12.15
C ARG A 279 8.05 1.44 -13.62
N HIS A 280 7.87 0.31 -14.29
CA HIS A 280 7.16 0.17 -15.55
C HIS A 280 5.89 -0.63 -15.30
N LEU A 281 4.74 -0.09 -15.64
CA LEU A 281 3.43 -0.71 -15.43
C LEU A 281 2.65 -0.68 -16.74
N LEU A 282 2.28 -1.87 -17.25
CA LEU A 282 1.38 -2.04 -18.39
C LEU A 282 0.12 -2.76 -17.95
N ASN A 283 -1.04 -2.20 -18.22
CA ASN A 283 -2.33 -2.83 -18.02
C ASN A 283 -3.07 -2.90 -19.36
N LEU A 284 -3.48 -4.10 -19.74
CA LEU A 284 -4.35 -4.35 -20.87
C LEU A 284 -5.66 -4.93 -20.37
N GLY A 285 -6.77 -4.47 -20.91
CA GLY A 285 -8.09 -4.92 -20.56
C GLY A 285 -8.97 -5.13 -21.79
N PHE A 286 -9.77 -6.16 -21.75
CA PHE A 286 -10.78 -6.44 -22.74
C PHE A 286 -12.08 -6.81 -22.04
N LYS A 287 -13.19 -6.18 -22.47
CA LYS A 287 -14.54 -6.49 -22.02
C LYS A 287 -15.43 -6.70 -23.23
N ALA A 288 -16.17 -7.82 -23.23
CA ALA A 288 -17.21 -8.09 -24.21
C ALA A 288 -18.53 -8.28 -23.47
N GLU A 289 -19.58 -7.60 -23.91
CA GLU A 289 -20.93 -7.74 -23.39
C GLU A 289 -21.86 -8.20 -24.50
N HIS A 290 -22.68 -9.21 -24.18
CA HIS A 290 -23.76 -9.67 -25.04
C HIS A 290 -25.10 -9.52 -24.33
N ASN A 291 -25.97 -8.73 -24.92
CA ASN A 291 -27.29 -8.39 -24.40
C ASN A 291 -28.37 -9.28 -24.99
N TRP A 292 -28.77 -10.35 -24.27
CA TRP A 292 -29.95 -11.12 -24.61
C TRP A 292 -31.24 -10.40 -24.17
N GLN A 293 -32.40 -10.91 -24.57
CA GLN A 293 -33.68 -10.31 -24.18
C GLN A 293 -33.85 -10.21 -22.66
N LYS A 294 -33.47 -11.25 -21.90
CA LYS A 294 -33.69 -11.36 -20.45
C LYS A 294 -32.44 -11.33 -19.62
N ALA A 295 -31.27 -11.40 -20.23
CA ALA A 295 -29.97 -11.46 -19.51
C ALA A 295 -28.88 -10.69 -20.23
N VAL A 296 -27.83 -10.37 -19.52
CA VAL A 296 -26.58 -9.80 -20.03
C VAL A 296 -25.43 -10.72 -19.63
N MET A 297 -24.66 -11.18 -20.60
CA MET A 297 -23.39 -11.87 -20.36
C MET A 297 -22.26 -10.88 -20.57
N SER A 298 -21.32 -10.89 -19.64
CA SER A 298 -20.07 -10.11 -19.72
C SER A 298 -18.88 -11.05 -19.62
N TYR A 299 -17.94 -10.91 -20.55
CA TYR A 299 -16.61 -11.51 -20.46
C TYR A 299 -15.60 -10.38 -20.20
N VAL A 300 -14.78 -10.52 -19.18
CA VAL A 300 -13.74 -9.58 -18.83
C VAL A 300 -12.39 -10.31 -18.78
N ALA A 301 -11.41 -9.80 -19.48
CA ALA A 301 -10.02 -10.29 -19.45
C ALA A 301 -9.08 -9.13 -19.14
N GLY A 302 -8.14 -9.36 -18.23
CA GLY A 302 -7.11 -8.39 -17.84
C GLY A 302 -5.73 -9.00 -17.89
N PHE A 303 -4.76 -8.24 -18.40
CA PHE A 303 -3.34 -8.54 -18.31
C PHE A 303 -2.61 -7.36 -17.66
N GLN A 304 -1.86 -7.62 -16.60
CA GLN A 304 -1.00 -6.64 -15.94
C GLN A 304 0.44 -7.11 -15.98
N TYR A 305 1.33 -6.23 -16.42
CA TYR A 305 2.77 -6.41 -16.35
C TYR A 305 3.37 -5.29 -15.52
N LEU A 306 4.09 -5.66 -14.47
CA LEU A 306 4.80 -4.74 -13.59
C LEU A 306 6.27 -5.17 -13.55
N ARG A 307 7.16 -4.24 -13.83
CA ARG A 307 8.59 -4.38 -13.57
C ARG A 307 9.03 -3.20 -12.73
N ASP A 308 9.59 -3.48 -11.56
CA ASP A 308 10.07 -2.42 -10.69
C ASP A 308 11.47 -2.68 -10.11
N ARG A 309 12.08 -1.61 -9.63
CA ARG A 309 13.35 -1.62 -8.94
C ARG A 309 13.30 -0.63 -7.78
N MET A 310 13.64 -1.10 -6.60
CA MET A 310 13.78 -0.31 -5.39
C MET A 310 15.21 -0.42 -4.86
N ASN A 311 15.91 0.71 -4.75
CA ASN A 311 17.11 0.81 -3.93
C ASN A 311 16.73 1.46 -2.61
N MET A 312 17.14 0.89 -1.52
CA MET A 312 16.85 1.41 -0.19
C MET A 312 18.07 1.33 0.70
N ASP A 313 18.46 2.48 1.22
CA ASP A 313 19.29 2.61 2.41
C ASP A 313 18.40 2.18 3.58
N GLN A 314 18.59 0.96 4.04
CA GLN A 314 17.62 0.30 4.93
C GLN A 314 17.77 0.75 6.39
N ASP A 315 18.89 1.37 6.74
CA ASP A 315 19.11 1.97 8.07
C ASP A 315 18.66 3.44 8.15
N PHE A 316 18.43 4.09 6.99
CA PHE A 316 17.95 5.47 6.85
C PHE A 316 18.78 6.52 7.60
N THR A 317 20.09 6.27 7.80
CA THR A 317 20.99 7.13 8.58
C THR A 317 22.24 7.51 7.80
N SER A 318 23.13 8.31 8.42
CA SER A 318 24.44 8.64 7.88
C SER A 318 25.47 7.52 8.04
N ALA A 319 25.18 6.47 8.83
CA ALA A 319 26.03 5.30 8.96
C ALA A 319 25.88 4.36 7.76
N ASP A 320 26.99 3.69 7.37
CA ASP A 320 27.01 2.78 6.22
C ASP A 320 26.73 1.34 6.65
N ILE A 321 25.46 1.05 7.07
CA ILE A 321 25.12 -0.21 7.73
C ILE A 321 24.67 -1.26 6.71
N TYR A 322 23.55 -1.05 6.01
CA TYR A 322 23.08 -2.03 5.04
C TYR A 322 22.09 -1.46 4.02
N THR A 323 22.08 -2.05 2.85
CA THR A 323 21.23 -1.67 1.73
C THR A 323 20.40 -2.85 1.25
N LEU A 324 19.20 -2.55 0.76
CA LEU A 324 18.32 -3.49 0.07
C LEU A 324 18.16 -3.05 -1.38
N LEU A 325 18.49 -3.93 -2.31
CA LEU A 325 18.12 -3.80 -3.72
C LEU A 325 17.02 -4.81 -4.03
N GLN A 326 15.80 -4.35 -4.29
CA GLN A 326 14.70 -5.23 -4.69
C GLN A 326 14.34 -4.97 -6.15
N ARG A 327 14.29 -6.03 -6.95
CA ARG A 327 13.76 -6.02 -8.31
C ARG A 327 12.62 -7.02 -8.40
N GLN A 328 11.50 -6.58 -8.91
CA GLN A 328 10.32 -7.43 -9.11
C GLN A 328 9.89 -7.44 -10.56
N ASN A 329 9.39 -8.58 -10.98
CA ASN A 329 8.75 -8.78 -12.27
C ASN A 329 7.45 -9.56 -12.02
N SER A 330 6.32 -8.89 -12.17
CA SER A 330 4.99 -9.46 -11.97
C SER A 330 4.22 -9.48 -13.28
N ARG A 331 3.65 -10.63 -13.62
CA ARG A 331 2.71 -10.81 -14.71
C ARG A 331 1.44 -11.39 -14.14
N VAL A 332 0.31 -10.75 -14.43
CA VAL A 332 -1.01 -11.21 -13.96
C VAL A 332 -1.92 -11.36 -15.17
N LEU A 333 -2.57 -12.50 -15.26
CA LEU A 333 -3.69 -12.75 -16.17
C LEU A 333 -4.94 -12.99 -15.34
N SER A 334 -6.00 -12.24 -15.61
CA SER A 334 -7.31 -12.41 -14.97
C SER A 334 -8.41 -12.59 -16.01
N GLN A 335 -9.38 -13.44 -15.71
CA GLN A 335 -10.55 -13.68 -16.56
C GLN A 335 -11.79 -13.85 -15.71
N GLU A 336 -12.91 -13.35 -16.22
CA GLU A 336 -14.22 -13.51 -15.59
C GLU A 336 -15.31 -13.62 -16.64
N ILE A 337 -16.24 -14.55 -16.45
CA ILE A 337 -17.51 -14.63 -17.16
C ILE A 337 -18.59 -14.39 -16.13
N ALA A 338 -19.40 -13.37 -16.34
CA ALA A 338 -20.55 -13.03 -15.50
C ALA A 338 -21.83 -13.00 -16.34
N ILE A 339 -22.90 -13.50 -15.77
CA ILE A 339 -24.23 -13.43 -16.35
C ILE A 339 -25.15 -12.82 -15.31
N LYS A 340 -25.94 -11.83 -15.71
CA LYS A 340 -26.97 -11.22 -14.87
C LYS A 340 -28.29 -11.06 -15.65
N ASN A 341 -29.42 -11.06 -14.95
CA ASN A 341 -30.67 -10.73 -15.58
C ASN A 341 -30.75 -9.24 -15.95
N ARG A 342 -31.54 -8.90 -16.96
CA ARG A 342 -31.89 -7.50 -17.24
C ARG A 342 -32.88 -6.98 -16.20
N PRO A 343 -32.81 -5.68 -15.85
CA PRO A 343 -33.81 -5.05 -15.00
C PRO A 343 -35.22 -5.30 -15.54
N GLY A 344 -36.16 -5.74 -14.68
CA GLY A 344 -37.54 -6.01 -15.05
C GLY A 344 -37.77 -7.30 -15.84
N ALA A 345 -36.74 -8.05 -16.24
CA ALA A 345 -36.94 -9.32 -16.99
C ALA A 345 -37.62 -10.41 -16.16
N TRP A 346 -37.47 -10.35 -14.84
CA TRP A 346 -38.09 -11.26 -13.87
C TRP A 346 -38.76 -10.41 -12.79
N ARG A 347 -40.07 -10.60 -12.62
CA ARG A 347 -40.79 -9.84 -11.60
C ARG A 347 -40.27 -10.25 -10.21
N HIS A 348 -39.85 -9.32 -9.39
CA HIS A 348 -39.38 -9.53 -8.02
C HIS A 348 -38.11 -10.38 -7.85
N TRP A 349 -37.35 -10.67 -8.92
CA TRP A 349 -36.12 -11.44 -8.79
C TRP A 349 -35.03 -10.89 -9.68
N GLU A 350 -33.96 -10.38 -9.06
CA GLU A 350 -32.72 -9.99 -9.70
C GLU A 350 -31.63 -10.95 -9.30
N TRP A 351 -30.82 -11.36 -10.25
CA TRP A 351 -29.71 -12.28 -9.97
C TRP A 351 -28.50 -12.00 -10.83
N SER A 352 -27.33 -12.38 -10.29
CA SER A 352 -26.08 -12.44 -11.03
C SER A 352 -25.29 -13.68 -10.60
N MET A 353 -24.58 -14.27 -11.54
CA MET A 353 -23.67 -15.38 -11.30
C MET A 353 -22.45 -15.27 -12.18
N GLY A 354 -21.35 -15.92 -11.77
CA GLY A 354 -20.16 -15.91 -12.60
C GLY A 354 -19.07 -16.86 -12.13
N VAL A 355 -18.11 -17.02 -13.03
CA VAL A 355 -16.88 -17.78 -12.81
C VAL A 355 -15.73 -16.84 -13.06
N SER A 356 -14.76 -16.81 -12.16
CA SER A 356 -13.56 -15.98 -12.32
C SER A 356 -12.30 -16.76 -11.97
N GLY A 357 -11.18 -16.36 -12.57
CA GLY A 357 -9.88 -16.91 -12.25
C GLY A 357 -8.78 -15.91 -12.52
N PHE A 358 -7.66 -16.07 -11.82
CA PHE A 358 -6.44 -15.34 -12.15
C PHE A 358 -5.21 -16.21 -11.96
N ARG A 359 -4.14 -15.81 -12.64
CA ARG A 359 -2.81 -16.35 -12.47
C ARG A 359 -1.81 -15.20 -12.38
N GLN A 360 -1.02 -15.21 -11.33
CA GLN A 360 0.10 -14.29 -11.14
C GLN A 360 1.41 -15.07 -11.15
N TRP A 361 2.42 -14.54 -11.84
CA TRP A 361 3.82 -14.95 -11.76
C TRP A 361 4.57 -13.73 -11.21
N LEU A 362 5.11 -13.87 -10.01
CA LEU A 362 5.87 -12.82 -9.35
C LEU A 362 7.27 -13.35 -9.05
N ASP A 363 8.27 -12.78 -9.72
CA ASP A 363 9.68 -13.04 -9.48
C ASP A 363 10.30 -11.86 -8.74
N THR A 364 10.95 -12.12 -7.62
CA THR A 364 11.61 -11.13 -6.78
C THR A 364 13.09 -11.47 -6.63
N ASN A 365 13.97 -10.54 -6.97
CA ASN A 365 15.39 -10.58 -6.63
C ASN A 365 15.65 -9.46 -5.61
N GLY A 366 15.97 -9.85 -4.38
CA GLY A 366 16.07 -8.94 -3.24
C GLY A 366 17.31 -9.22 -2.37
N PRO A 367 18.54 -8.99 -2.89
CA PRO A 367 19.74 -9.12 -2.08
C PRO A 367 19.80 -8.04 -1.00
N VAL A 368 20.28 -8.45 0.19
CA VAL A 368 20.62 -7.56 1.29
C VAL A 368 22.14 -7.50 1.37
N THR A 369 22.71 -6.29 1.40
CA THR A 369 24.16 -6.10 1.51
C THR A 369 24.48 -5.29 2.76
N PHE A 370 25.14 -5.91 3.74
CA PHE A 370 25.77 -5.18 4.83
C PHE A 370 27.01 -4.47 4.28
N ARG A 371 27.14 -3.21 4.63
CA ARG A 371 28.24 -2.33 4.20
C ARG A 371 29.35 -2.31 5.25
N SER A 372 30.37 -1.52 5.04
CA SER A 372 31.58 -1.50 5.87
C SER A 372 31.30 -1.37 7.38
N GLU A 373 30.51 -0.36 7.81
CA GLU A 373 30.16 -0.20 9.23
C GLU A 373 29.20 -1.31 9.72
N GLY A 374 28.34 -1.82 8.85
CA GLY A 374 27.46 -2.95 9.14
C GLY A 374 28.24 -4.25 9.36
N VAL A 375 29.28 -4.50 8.57
CA VAL A 375 30.19 -5.64 8.76
C VAL A 375 30.97 -5.50 10.06
N GLN A 376 31.50 -4.31 10.34
CA GLN A 376 32.17 -4.02 11.63
C GLN A 376 31.25 -4.26 12.83
N TRP A 377 29.99 -3.83 12.73
CA TRP A 377 28.99 -4.09 13.78
C TRP A 377 28.70 -5.59 13.97
N ILE A 378 28.62 -6.37 12.89
CA ILE A 378 28.45 -7.84 12.96
C ILE A 378 29.66 -8.46 13.66
N ASN A 379 30.89 -8.11 13.24
CA ASN A 379 32.14 -8.59 13.81
C ASN A 379 32.24 -8.25 15.31
N ALA A 380 31.95 -7.01 15.68
CA ALA A 380 31.96 -6.55 17.07
C ALA A 380 30.97 -7.32 17.96
N ASN A 381 29.73 -7.53 17.46
CA ASN A 381 28.71 -8.29 18.22
C ASN A 381 29.08 -9.78 18.33
N MET A 382 29.61 -10.37 17.28
CA MET A 382 30.05 -11.77 17.27
C MET A 382 31.18 -12.00 18.26
N ASN A 383 32.22 -11.16 18.22
CA ASN A 383 33.36 -11.21 19.13
C ASN A 383 32.95 -10.97 20.59
N LYS A 384 32.09 -9.95 20.83
CA LYS A 384 31.56 -9.66 22.17
C LYS A 384 30.78 -10.85 22.73
N ASN A 385 29.90 -11.46 21.95
CA ASN A 385 29.10 -12.61 22.39
C ASN A 385 29.97 -13.84 22.62
N ALA A 386 30.94 -14.15 21.76
CA ALA A 386 31.86 -15.25 21.93
C ALA A 386 32.71 -15.06 23.21
N ASN A 387 33.34 -13.90 23.37
CA ASN A 387 34.21 -13.59 24.52
C ASN A 387 33.46 -13.58 25.86
N ALA A 388 32.16 -13.19 25.87
CA ALA A 388 31.35 -13.20 27.08
C ALA A 388 31.11 -14.61 27.66
N HIS A 389 31.27 -15.65 26.82
CA HIS A 389 31.07 -17.05 27.21
C HIS A 389 32.38 -17.84 27.32
N MET A 390 33.53 -17.26 26.94
CA MET A 390 34.83 -17.89 27.06
C MET A 390 35.21 -18.06 28.54
N PRO A 391 35.64 -19.25 28.95
CA PRO A 391 36.07 -19.50 30.34
C PRO A 391 37.38 -18.79 30.68
N GLU A 392 37.48 -18.27 31.88
CA GLU A 392 38.74 -17.90 32.52
C GLU A 392 39.40 -19.15 33.09
N ILE A 393 40.68 -19.32 32.80
CA ILE A 393 41.50 -20.40 33.36
C ILE A 393 42.28 -19.79 34.53
N ALA A 394 42.07 -20.33 35.74
CA ALA A 394 42.79 -19.93 36.94
C ALA A 394 43.54 -21.13 37.51
N GLN A 395 44.85 -21.03 37.63
CA GLN A 395 45.71 -22.04 38.24
C GLN A 395 46.72 -21.38 39.15
N GLY A 396 46.49 -21.44 40.45
CA GLY A 396 47.27 -20.73 41.45
C GLY A 396 47.18 -19.22 41.28
N LEU A 397 48.32 -18.52 41.12
CA LEU A 397 48.41 -17.08 40.89
C LEU A 397 48.31 -16.71 39.38
N MET A 398 48.20 -17.70 38.51
CA MET A 398 48.08 -17.51 37.07
C MET A 398 46.64 -17.49 36.67
N LYS A 399 46.24 -16.47 35.90
CA LYS A 399 44.92 -16.37 35.22
C LYS A 399 45.15 -16.24 33.74
N MET A 400 44.38 -16.95 32.93
CA MET A 400 44.41 -16.82 31.49
C MET A 400 42.97 -16.64 31.00
N GLN A 401 42.71 -15.52 30.33
CA GLN A 401 41.46 -15.25 29.61
C GLN A 401 41.68 -15.58 28.13
N MET A 402 40.79 -16.40 27.59
CA MET A 402 40.78 -16.66 26.16
C MET A 402 40.08 -15.51 25.44
N LEU A 403 40.72 -14.97 24.38
CA LEU A 403 40.21 -13.90 23.57
C LEU A 403 39.99 -14.41 22.15
N PHE A 404 38.71 -14.51 21.80
CA PHE A 404 38.23 -14.86 20.47
C PHE A 404 38.26 -13.61 19.60
N SER A 405 38.81 -13.69 18.40
CA SER A 405 38.72 -12.67 17.36
C SER A 405 38.35 -13.29 16.02
N ASP A 406 37.24 -12.83 15.49
CA ASP A 406 36.80 -13.19 14.15
C ASP A 406 36.36 -11.94 13.39
N ALA A 407 36.72 -11.84 12.11
CA ALA A 407 36.45 -10.70 11.28
C ALA A 407 36.07 -11.14 9.87
N ILE A 408 34.82 -10.92 9.49
CA ILE A 408 34.37 -11.01 8.11
C ILE A 408 35.18 -10.04 7.27
N GLN A 409 35.79 -10.55 6.20
CA GLN A 409 36.71 -9.80 5.35
C GLN A 409 35.97 -9.03 4.25
N GLY A 410 36.55 -7.90 3.80
CA GLY A 410 36.02 -7.07 2.73
C GLY A 410 35.05 -5.97 3.16
N ASP A 411 34.67 -5.14 2.19
CA ASP A 411 33.84 -3.92 2.41
C ASP A 411 32.33 -4.20 2.40
N GLY A 412 31.92 -5.46 2.36
CA GLY A 412 30.52 -5.82 2.33
C GLY A 412 30.22 -7.31 2.43
N LEU A 413 29.13 -7.63 3.12
CA LEU A 413 28.58 -8.98 3.24
C LEU A 413 27.26 -9.06 2.48
N LEU A 414 27.20 -9.92 1.46
CA LEU A 414 26.03 -10.10 0.60
C LEU A 414 25.22 -11.34 0.99
N PHE A 415 23.96 -11.14 1.36
CA PHE A 415 22.95 -12.18 1.39
C PHE A 415 22.16 -12.16 0.09
N SER A 416 22.34 -13.14 -0.77
CA SER A 416 21.59 -13.26 -2.02
C SER A 416 20.13 -13.69 -1.75
N GLY A 417 19.20 -13.28 -2.60
CA GLY A 417 17.80 -13.68 -2.47
C GLY A 417 17.08 -13.68 -3.80
N ARG A 418 16.66 -14.85 -4.28
CA ARG A 418 15.83 -15.03 -5.48
C ARG A 418 14.60 -15.84 -5.10
N PHE A 419 13.43 -15.30 -5.40
CA PHE A 419 12.15 -15.87 -5.02
C PHE A 419 11.19 -15.81 -6.20
N SER A 420 10.55 -16.93 -6.53
CA SER A 420 9.44 -16.98 -7.47
C SER A 420 8.18 -17.40 -6.70
N THR A 421 7.15 -16.56 -6.71
CA THR A 421 5.91 -16.77 -5.93
C THR A 421 4.68 -16.82 -6.84
N PRO A 422 4.54 -17.91 -7.67
CA PRO A 422 3.36 -18.06 -8.51
C PRO A 422 2.10 -18.33 -7.67
N THR A 423 1.06 -17.55 -7.96
CA THR A 423 -0.26 -17.66 -7.30
C THR A 423 -1.34 -17.84 -8.36
N GLY A 424 -2.30 -18.71 -8.11
CA GLY A 424 -3.46 -18.88 -8.97
C GLY A 424 -4.72 -19.11 -8.16
N SER A 425 -5.86 -18.59 -8.63
CA SER A 425 -7.17 -18.87 -8.04
C SER A 425 -8.24 -19.09 -9.08
N GLY A 426 -9.30 -19.82 -8.66
CA GLY A 426 -10.54 -19.98 -9.38
C GLY A 426 -11.71 -19.86 -8.43
N ALA A 427 -12.81 -19.27 -8.88
CA ALA A 427 -13.98 -19.05 -8.05
C ALA A 427 -15.27 -19.11 -8.84
N VAL A 428 -16.33 -19.51 -8.15
CA VAL A 428 -17.71 -19.43 -8.62
C VAL A 428 -18.52 -18.61 -7.63
N TYR A 429 -19.46 -17.79 -8.12
CA TYR A 429 -20.30 -16.98 -7.27
C TYR A 429 -21.73 -16.86 -7.81
N HIS A 430 -22.65 -16.63 -6.89
CA HIS A 430 -24.04 -16.32 -7.18
C HIS A 430 -24.57 -15.30 -6.18
N GLN A 431 -25.38 -14.35 -6.67
CA GLN A 431 -26.13 -13.41 -5.84
C GLN A 431 -27.55 -13.30 -6.38
N SER A 432 -28.55 -13.41 -5.51
CA SER A 432 -29.94 -13.17 -5.79
C SER A 432 -30.52 -12.08 -4.91
N THR A 433 -31.29 -11.19 -5.47
CA THR A 433 -32.13 -10.23 -4.74
C THR A 433 -33.58 -10.45 -5.05
N ILE A 434 -34.34 -10.72 -4.01
CA ILE A 434 -35.80 -10.87 -4.09
C ILE A 434 -36.41 -9.54 -3.64
N THR A 435 -37.05 -8.84 -4.56
CA THR A 435 -37.74 -7.57 -4.30
C THR A 435 -39.16 -7.78 -3.84
N ASP A 436 -39.64 -6.89 -2.99
CA ASP A 436 -41.01 -6.96 -2.40
C ASP A 436 -41.28 -8.32 -1.74
N LEU A 437 -40.36 -8.74 -0.89
CA LEU A 437 -40.33 -10.05 -0.21
C LEU A 437 -41.67 -10.36 0.45
N LEU A 438 -42.20 -11.54 0.16
CA LEU A 438 -43.51 -12.02 0.67
C LEU A 438 -44.67 -11.05 0.42
N GLY A 439 -44.60 -10.21 -0.64
CA GLY A 439 -45.63 -9.22 -0.97
C GLY A 439 -45.47 -7.89 -0.18
N ALA A 440 -44.51 -7.75 0.71
CA ALA A 440 -44.23 -6.52 1.43
C ALA A 440 -43.50 -5.53 0.51
N LYS A 441 -44.24 -4.56 -0.05
CA LYS A 441 -43.69 -3.55 -0.97
C LYS A 441 -42.49 -2.83 -0.37
N GLY A 442 -41.43 -2.78 -1.13
CA GLY A 442 -40.16 -2.10 -0.75
C GLY A 442 -39.25 -2.95 0.13
N LEU A 443 -39.65 -4.13 0.61
CA LEU A 443 -38.77 -5.02 1.38
C LEU A 443 -37.99 -5.94 0.43
N ASP A 444 -36.68 -5.81 0.36
CA ASP A 444 -35.80 -6.59 -0.50
C ASP A 444 -34.86 -7.47 0.32
N LEU A 445 -34.67 -8.71 -0.12
CA LEU A 445 -33.71 -9.66 0.46
C LEU A 445 -32.62 -9.98 -0.56
N THR A 446 -31.36 -9.77 -0.20
CA THR A 446 -30.21 -10.16 -1.01
C THR A 446 -29.45 -11.30 -0.34
N LEU A 447 -29.28 -12.40 -1.09
CA LEU A 447 -28.48 -13.56 -0.70
C LEU A 447 -27.35 -13.74 -1.69
N GLY A 448 -26.13 -13.82 -1.20
CA GLY A 448 -24.93 -14.02 -2.03
C GLY A 448 -24.03 -15.10 -1.45
N LEU A 449 -23.40 -15.85 -2.34
CA LEU A 449 -22.43 -16.88 -1.98
C LEU A 449 -21.31 -16.95 -3.03
N ARG A 450 -20.06 -17.04 -2.55
CA ARG A 450 -18.89 -17.31 -3.39
C ARG A 450 -18.06 -18.42 -2.77
N LEU A 451 -17.59 -19.31 -3.62
CA LEU A 451 -16.56 -20.30 -3.31
C LEU A 451 -15.30 -19.91 -4.07
N ASP A 452 -14.21 -19.68 -3.35
CA ASP A 452 -12.92 -19.24 -3.89
C ASP A 452 -11.83 -20.23 -3.50
N TYR A 453 -11.15 -20.84 -4.48
CA TYR A 453 -9.99 -21.70 -4.28
C TYR A 453 -8.74 -20.97 -4.72
N GLU A 454 -7.73 -20.93 -3.85
CA GLU A 454 -6.44 -20.27 -4.15
C GLU A 454 -5.29 -21.20 -3.82
N LYS A 455 -4.29 -21.26 -4.72
CA LYS A 455 -3.03 -21.98 -4.54
C LYS A 455 -1.86 -21.05 -4.73
N MET A 456 -1.00 -21.02 -3.73
CA MET A 456 0.25 -20.23 -3.71
C MET A 456 1.44 -21.18 -3.63
N LYS A 457 2.54 -20.80 -4.30
CA LYS A 457 3.82 -21.50 -4.22
C LYS A 457 4.93 -20.47 -3.95
N ILE A 458 6.04 -20.97 -3.42
CA ILE A 458 7.30 -20.23 -3.39
C ILE A 458 8.42 -21.19 -3.81
N ASP A 459 9.18 -20.79 -4.83
CA ASP A 459 10.47 -21.35 -5.15
C ASP A 459 11.51 -20.35 -4.68
N TYR A 460 12.43 -20.76 -3.79
CA TYR A 460 13.43 -19.87 -3.19
C TYR A 460 14.83 -20.40 -3.36
N ARG A 461 15.76 -19.46 -3.57
CA ARG A 461 17.22 -19.69 -3.54
C ARG A 461 17.87 -18.47 -2.91
N THR A 462 18.51 -18.67 -1.78
CA THR A 462 19.14 -17.59 -0.99
C THR A 462 20.40 -18.16 -0.33
N GLY A 463 21.43 -17.33 -0.10
CA GLY A 463 22.69 -17.79 0.47
C GLY A 463 23.68 -16.66 0.68
N TYR A 464 24.84 -17.02 1.19
CA TYR A 464 26.00 -16.15 1.39
C TYR A 464 27.27 -16.86 0.92
N ASP A 465 28.30 -16.06 0.65
CA ASP A 465 29.62 -16.46 0.16
C ASP A 465 30.60 -15.35 0.53
N PHE A 466 31.55 -15.64 1.45
CA PHE A 466 32.50 -14.65 1.95
C PHE A 466 33.69 -15.32 2.62
N GLU A 467 34.73 -14.53 2.89
CA GLU A 467 35.90 -14.92 3.70
C GLU A 467 35.84 -14.27 5.07
N HIS A 468 36.35 -14.98 6.10
CA HIS A 468 36.58 -14.43 7.42
C HIS A 468 37.96 -14.79 7.95
N GLU A 469 38.54 -13.92 8.76
CA GLU A 469 39.82 -14.14 9.44
C GLU A 469 39.55 -14.48 10.91
N TYR A 470 40.04 -15.60 11.36
CA TYR A 470 39.87 -16.05 12.74
C TYR A 470 41.23 -16.19 13.44
N SER A 471 41.29 -15.80 14.72
CA SER A 471 42.40 -16.05 15.64
C SER A 471 41.91 -16.27 17.07
N LEU A 472 42.72 -17.01 17.87
CA LEU A 472 42.46 -17.19 19.30
C LEU A 472 43.74 -16.85 20.10
N MET A 473 43.57 -15.92 21.03
CA MET A 473 44.65 -15.51 21.93
C MET A 473 44.33 -15.87 23.37
N GLY A 474 45.34 -16.10 24.19
CA GLY A 474 45.26 -16.20 25.63
C GLY A 474 45.90 -14.98 26.27
N HIS A 475 45.14 -14.19 27.02
CA HIS A 475 45.69 -13.11 27.86
C HIS A 475 46.05 -13.69 29.22
N LEU A 476 47.34 -13.82 29.47
CA LEU A 476 47.90 -14.42 30.68
C LEU A 476 48.25 -13.34 31.68
N THR A 477 47.64 -13.38 32.86
CA THR A 477 47.95 -12.49 33.99
C THR A 477 48.63 -13.28 35.11
N MET A 478 49.83 -12.87 35.49
CA MET A 478 50.59 -13.37 36.67
C MET A 478 51.04 -12.16 37.50
N PRO A 479 51.36 -12.35 38.80
CA PRO A 479 51.88 -11.27 39.63
C PRO A 479 53.07 -10.59 38.98
N GLY A 480 52.92 -9.29 38.62
CA GLY A 480 53.96 -8.47 38.00
C GLY A 480 54.19 -8.69 36.50
N THR A 481 53.37 -9.51 35.79
CA THR A 481 53.54 -9.76 34.37
C THR A 481 52.19 -10.05 33.70
N GLU A 482 51.93 -9.34 32.59
CA GLU A 482 50.82 -9.63 31.65
C GLU A 482 51.43 -9.97 30.31
N ARG A 483 50.94 -11.01 29.66
CA ARG A 483 51.44 -11.44 28.36
C ARG A 483 50.35 -12.06 27.51
N ASP A 484 50.29 -11.69 26.24
CA ASP A 484 49.44 -12.35 25.24
C ASP A 484 50.16 -13.57 24.63
N ILE A 485 49.43 -14.66 24.49
CA ILE A 485 49.90 -15.91 23.90
C ILE A 485 49.00 -16.23 22.72
N THR A 486 49.57 -16.43 21.56
CA THR A 486 48.82 -16.88 20.39
C THR A 486 48.51 -18.37 20.56
N LEU A 487 47.22 -18.71 20.72
CA LEU A 487 46.72 -20.09 20.79
C LEU A 487 46.43 -20.63 19.38
N VAL A 488 45.75 -19.82 18.56
CA VAL A 488 45.51 -20.08 17.13
C VAL A 488 45.99 -18.84 16.35
N PRO A 489 46.95 -18.96 15.44
CA PRO A 489 47.37 -17.84 14.62
C PRO A 489 46.26 -17.40 13.65
N ALA A 490 46.23 -16.09 13.31
CA ALA A 490 45.26 -15.57 12.35
C ALA A 490 45.38 -16.25 10.99
N ALA A 491 44.26 -16.70 10.46
CA ALA A 491 44.15 -17.29 9.13
C ALA A 491 42.76 -17.01 8.53
N ASN A 492 42.73 -16.94 7.20
CA ASN A 492 41.49 -16.74 6.45
C ASN A 492 40.82 -18.08 6.16
N TYR A 493 39.51 -18.08 6.29
CA TYR A 493 38.62 -19.22 6.03
C TYR A 493 37.49 -18.77 5.10
N HIS A 494 37.07 -19.67 4.21
CA HIS A 494 35.99 -19.42 3.24
C HIS A 494 34.70 -20.09 3.69
N VAL A 495 33.65 -19.32 3.80
CA VAL A 495 32.31 -19.77 4.21
C VAL A 495 31.31 -19.53 3.09
N GLN A 496 30.65 -20.60 2.66
CA GLN A 496 29.60 -20.57 1.67
C GLN A 496 28.44 -21.47 2.07
N ASN A 497 27.21 -20.97 2.02
CA ASN A 497 26.03 -21.77 2.26
C ASN A 497 24.81 -21.23 1.50
N ALA A 498 23.82 -22.09 1.24
CA ALA A 498 22.59 -21.72 0.54
C ALA A 498 21.38 -22.51 1.04
N LEU A 499 20.27 -21.82 1.14
CA LEU A 499 18.93 -22.41 1.30
C LEU A 499 18.20 -22.37 -0.04
N GLN A 500 17.70 -23.52 -0.48
CA GLN A 500 16.89 -23.62 -1.69
C GLN A 500 15.77 -24.63 -1.51
N GLY A 501 14.64 -24.39 -2.13
CA GLY A 501 13.53 -25.31 -2.04
C GLY A 501 12.24 -24.76 -2.63
N ARG A 502 11.20 -25.54 -2.45
CA ARG A 502 9.85 -25.22 -2.90
C ARG A 502 8.83 -25.49 -1.79
N LEU A 503 7.95 -24.53 -1.55
CA LEU A 503 6.79 -24.69 -0.68
C LEU A 503 5.50 -24.41 -1.46
N SER A 504 4.41 -25.01 -1.03
CA SER A 504 3.09 -24.68 -1.55
C SER A 504 2.06 -24.70 -0.45
N HIS A 505 1.05 -23.86 -0.61
CA HIS A 505 -0.11 -23.78 0.27
C HIS A 505 -1.34 -23.49 -0.56
N ASP A 506 -2.46 -24.11 -0.20
CA ASP A 506 -3.75 -23.87 -0.82
C ASP A 506 -4.84 -23.77 0.23
N TYR A 507 -5.91 -23.08 -0.11
CA TYR A 507 -7.06 -22.91 0.76
C TYR A 507 -8.33 -22.64 -0.03
N LEU A 508 -9.44 -23.04 0.58
CA LEU A 508 -10.79 -22.86 0.08
C LEU A 508 -11.53 -21.87 0.96
N GLN A 509 -12.21 -20.89 0.35
CA GLN A 509 -12.93 -19.83 1.05
C GLN A 509 -14.39 -19.81 0.65
N LEU A 510 -15.27 -19.81 1.67
CA LEU A 510 -16.71 -19.61 1.50
C LEU A 510 -17.05 -18.19 1.97
N LEU A 511 -17.65 -17.37 1.09
CA LEU A 511 -17.86 -15.94 1.27
C LEU A 511 -19.35 -15.59 1.14
N PRO A 512 -20.14 -15.80 2.20
CA PRO A 512 -21.56 -15.48 2.21
C PRO A 512 -21.79 -13.98 2.38
N ARG A 513 -22.95 -13.54 1.85
CA ARG A 513 -23.58 -12.25 2.10
C ARG A 513 -25.08 -12.44 2.32
N PHE A 514 -25.59 -11.76 3.32
CA PHE A 514 -27.02 -11.63 3.60
C PHE A 514 -27.33 -10.15 3.80
N SER A 515 -28.33 -9.62 3.09
CA SER A 515 -28.77 -8.23 3.28
C SER A 515 -30.28 -8.15 3.22
N LEU A 516 -30.84 -7.34 4.12
CA LEU A 516 -32.24 -6.96 4.13
C LEU A 516 -32.32 -5.44 3.94
N GLN A 517 -33.15 -4.98 3.02
CA GLN A 517 -33.30 -3.57 2.68
C GLN A 517 -34.77 -3.20 2.64
N TYR A 518 -35.14 -2.03 3.16
CA TYR A 518 -36.46 -1.47 3.03
C TYR A 518 -36.40 -0.13 2.30
N ARG A 519 -37.09 -0.06 1.13
CA ARG A 519 -37.13 1.13 0.29
C ARG A 519 -38.27 2.03 0.72
N ILE A 520 -38.03 3.34 0.87
CA ILE A 520 -38.99 4.38 1.27
C ILE A 520 -38.87 5.52 0.25
N GLY A 521 -39.71 5.45 -0.81
CA GLY A 521 -39.57 6.39 -1.92
C GLY A 521 -38.22 6.29 -2.60
N SER A 522 -37.45 7.41 -2.64
CA SER A 522 -36.08 7.47 -3.15
C SER A 522 -34.99 7.19 -2.09
N SER A 523 -35.39 6.83 -0.88
CA SER A 523 -34.53 6.51 0.26
C SER A 523 -34.60 5.04 0.62
N ASN A 524 -33.63 4.55 1.38
CA ASN A 524 -33.66 3.19 1.90
C ASN A 524 -32.95 3.06 3.23
N VAL A 525 -33.29 2.01 3.98
CA VAL A 525 -32.60 1.53 5.18
C VAL A 525 -32.24 0.07 4.94
N TYR A 526 -31.05 -0.34 5.37
CA TYR A 526 -30.59 -1.70 5.16
C TYR A 526 -29.83 -2.27 6.36
N ALA A 527 -29.81 -3.60 6.43
CA ALA A 527 -28.92 -4.35 7.31
C ALA A 527 -28.18 -5.40 6.46
N THR A 528 -26.86 -5.52 6.67
CA THR A 528 -26.00 -6.44 5.90
C THR A 528 -25.08 -7.21 6.82
N VAL A 529 -24.96 -8.52 6.59
CA VAL A 529 -23.93 -9.38 7.14
C VAL A 529 -23.11 -9.95 6.00
N SER A 530 -21.79 -9.78 6.02
CA SER A 530 -20.92 -10.25 4.94
C SER A 530 -19.58 -10.74 5.48
N ARG A 531 -19.01 -11.72 4.77
CA ARG A 531 -17.66 -12.22 5.05
C ARG A 531 -16.72 -11.85 3.94
N GLY A 532 -15.53 -11.33 4.33
CA GLY A 532 -14.43 -11.07 3.42
C GLY A 532 -13.16 -11.79 3.85
N TYR A 533 -12.20 -11.90 2.94
CA TYR A 533 -10.87 -12.43 3.25
C TYR A 533 -9.76 -11.70 2.51
N ARG A 534 -8.57 -11.83 3.05
CA ARG A 534 -7.30 -11.46 2.44
C ARG A 534 -6.41 -12.69 2.38
N SER A 535 -5.73 -12.87 1.26
CA SER A 535 -4.86 -14.02 1.00
C SER A 535 -3.74 -14.14 2.02
N GLY A 536 -3.34 -15.37 2.34
CA GLY A 536 -2.09 -15.69 3.00
C GLY A 536 -0.89 -15.45 2.11
N GLY A 537 0.28 -15.96 2.50
CA GLY A 537 1.49 -15.79 1.70
C GLY A 537 2.75 -16.28 2.37
N PHE A 538 3.89 -15.80 1.88
CA PHE A 538 5.22 -16.12 2.37
C PHE A 538 6.02 -14.85 2.67
N ASN A 539 6.68 -14.81 3.84
CA ASN A 539 7.60 -13.76 4.25
C ASN A 539 9.01 -14.04 3.69
N ILE A 540 9.32 -13.52 2.52
CA ILE A 540 10.66 -13.69 1.92
C ILE A 540 11.78 -13.06 2.75
N GLN A 541 11.46 -12.02 3.55
CA GLN A 541 12.41 -11.34 4.43
C GLN A 541 12.93 -12.24 5.56
N GLN A 542 12.17 -13.25 5.96
CA GLN A 542 12.59 -14.19 7.03
C GLN A 542 13.79 -15.03 6.64
N PHE A 543 14.04 -15.22 5.37
CA PHE A 543 15.22 -15.96 4.90
C PHE A 543 16.54 -15.26 5.30
N SER A 544 16.58 -13.92 5.34
CA SER A 544 17.80 -13.20 5.76
C SER A 544 18.15 -13.48 7.21
N GLY A 545 17.17 -13.54 8.12
CA GLY A 545 17.39 -13.92 9.52
C GLY A 545 17.80 -15.38 9.70
N ALA A 546 17.26 -16.29 8.88
CA ALA A 546 17.67 -17.68 8.87
C ALA A 546 19.13 -17.83 8.41
N LEU A 547 19.50 -17.14 7.32
CA LEU A 547 20.87 -17.13 6.82
C LEU A 547 21.87 -16.56 7.82
N GLN A 548 21.51 -15.51 8.57
CA GLN A 548 22.40 -14.97 9.63
C GLN A 548 22.67 -16.00 10.72
N ARG A 549 21.65 -16.74 11.18
CA ARG A 549 21.85 -17.83 12.16
C ARG A 549 22.69 -18.97 11.60
N MET A 550 22.48 -19.34 10.33
CA MET A 550 23.32 -20.35 9.66
C MET A 550 24.75 -19.89 9.52
N MET A 551 24.98 -18.64 9.10
CA MET A 551 26.28 -18.03 8.96
C MET A 551 27.08 -18.08 10.26
N GLN A 552 26.46 -17.70 11.38
CA GLN A 552 27.08 -17.77 12.69
C GLN A 552 27.48 -19.20 13.05
N ALA A 553 26.62 -20.19 12.79
CA ALA A 553 26.94 -21.59 13.03
C ALA A 553 28.06 -22.12 12.10
N ASP A 554 28.07 -21.73 10.84
CA ASP A 554 29.11 -22.13 9.88
C ASP A 554 30.48 -21.53 10.25
N ILE A 555 30.55 -20.22 10.61
CA ILE A 555 31.76 -19.60 11.13
C ILE A 555 32.26 -20.36 12.38
N MET A 556 31.38 -20.62 13.35
CA MET A 556 31.75 -21.33 14.57
C MET A 556 32.14 -22.78 14.31
N GLN A 557 31.65 -23.42 13.27
CA GLN A 557 32.09 -24.76 12.84
C GLN A 557 33.53 -24.73 12.34
N ASP A 558 33.91 -23.72 11.52
CA ASP A 558 35.28 -23.56 11.03
C ASP A 558 36.23 -23.25 12.19
N VAL A 559 35.83 -22.35 13.09
CA VAL A 559 36.54 -22.05 14.33
C VAL A 559 36.76 -23.29 15.18
N ALA A 560 35.72 -24.11 15.40
CA ALA A 560 35.81 -25.33 16.18
C ALA A 560 36.76 -26.37 15.52
N ASN A 561 36.65 -26.55 14.19
CA ASN A 561 37.49 -27.48 13.43
C ASN A 561 39.00 -27.14 13.56
N VAL A 562 39.34 -25.86 13.61
CA VAL A 562 40.73 -25.39 13.72
C VAL A 562 41.20 -25.37 15.19
N SER A 563 40.34 -24.81 16.06
CA SER A 563 40.78 -24.54 17.45
C SER A 563 40.85 -25.79 18.34
N LEU A 564 39.88 -26.73 18.18
CA LEU A 564 39.79 -27.89 19.06
C LEU A 564 41.02 -28.80 19.01
N PRO A 565 41.60 -29.17 17.84
CA PRO A 565 42.81 -29.92 17.76
C PRO A 565 44.03 -29.24 18.44
N ILE A 566 44.15 -27.91 18.20
CA ILE A 566 45.23 -27.09 18.78
C ILE A 566 45.04 -27.03 20.29
N LEU A 567 43.82 -26.74 20.79
CA LEU A 567 43.53 -26.67 22.21
C LEU A 567 43.81 -28.00 22.91
N GLN A 568 43.40 -29.12 22.32
CA GLN A 568 43.67 -30.45 22.87
C GLN A 568 45.16 -30.76 22.99
N SER A 569 46.00 -30.23 22.06
CA SER A 569 47.45 -30.40 22.09
C SER A 569 48.20 -29.54 23.11
N GLN A 570 47.58 -28.53 23.72
CA GLN A 570 48.19 -27.58 24.65
C GLN A 570 48.38 -28.20 26.04
N PRO A 571 49.65 -28.45 26.50
CA PRO A 571 49.89 -29.11 27.79
C PRO A 571 49.54 -28.22 29.00
N MET A 572 49.58 -26.91 28.82
CA MET A 572 49.33 -25.94 29.90
C MET A 572 47.83 -25.70 30.18
N VAL A 573 46.90 -26.18 29.35
CA VAL A 573 45.45 -26.00 29.54
C VAL A 573 44.89 -27.23 30.28
N PRO A 574 44.26 -27.06 31.45
CA PRO A 574 43.62 -28.15 32.18
C PRO A 574 42.55 -28.87 31.36
N GLN A 575 42.43 -30.18 31.59
CA GLN A 575 41.50 -31.01 30.79
C GLN A 575 40.05 -30.57 30.94
N ASP A 576 39.61 -30.20 32.17
CA ASP A 576 38.26 -29.70 32.42
C ASP A 576 37.93 -28.41 31.62
N VAL A 577 38.95 -27.56 31.39
CA VAL A 577 38.83 -26.35 30.58
C VAL A 577 38.73 -26.71 29.10
N LYS A 578 39.59 -27.65 28.63
CA LYS A 578 39.50 -28.17 27.24
C LYS A 578 38.12 -28.71 26.96
N ASP A 579 37.56 -29.48 27.89
CA ASP A 579 36.25 -30.08 27.76
C ASP A 579 35.14 -29.01 27.74
N ARG A 580 35.20 -27.98 28.60
CA ARG A 580 34.24 -26.86 28.62
C ARG A 580 34.30 -26.02 27.34
N VAL A 581 35.51 -25.67 26.87
CA VAL A 581 35.69 -24.92 25.61
C VAL A 581 35.20 -25.72 24.42
N SER A 582 35.52 -27.03 24.41
CA SER A 582 35.05 -27.92 23.34
C SER A 582 33.51 -27.99 23.30
N ALA A 583 32.85 -28.18 24.45
CA ALA A 583 31.40 -28.19 24.56
C ALA A 583 30.77 -26.84 24.12
N LEU A 584 31.38 -25.70 24.52
CA LEU A 584 30.95 -24.38 24.13
C LEU A 584 31.05 -24.17 22.61
N MET A 585 32.22 -24.42 22.03
CA MET A 585 32.45 -24.25 20.59
C MET A 585 31.53 -25.17 19.75
N GLN A 586 31.39 -26.44 20.15
CA GLN A 586 30.49 -27.38 19.50
C GLN A 586 29.01 -26.95 19.63
N GLY A 587 28.61 -26.41 20.79
CA GLY A 587 27.30 -25.87 21.01
C GLY A 587 26.98 -24.65 20.09
N MET A 588 27.95 -23.74 19.94
CA MET A 588 27.84 -22.58 19.08
C MET A 588 27.91 -22.96 17.56
N ALA A 589 28.60 -24.04 17.22
CA ALA A 589 28.68 -24.59 15.87
C ALA A 589 27.44 -25.40 15.47
N GLN A 590 26.52 -25.67 16.40
CA GLN A 590 25.32 -26.42 16.09
C GLN A 590 24.43 -25.68 15.10
N LYS A 591 24.23 -26.30 13.93
CA LYS A 591 23.36 -25.72 12.90
C LYS A 591 21.92 -25.63 13.40
N PRO A 592 21.29 -24.47 13.21
CA PRO A 592 19.88 -24.31 13.59
C PRO A 592 18.99 -25.22 12.70
N ASP A 593 18.03 -25.90 13.32
CA ASP A 593 16.95 -26.56 12.56
C ASP A 593 16.02 -25.49 12.01
N ILE A 594 16.08 -25.29 10.70
CA ILE A 594 15.28 -24.29 9.99
C ILE A 594 14.20 -25.02 9.19
N ASP A 595 12.96 -24.97 9.64
CA ASP A 595 11.82 -25.31 8.82
C ASP A 595 11.34 -24.07 8.03
N PRO A 596 11.62 -24.02 6.73
CA PRO A 596 11.25 -22.86 5.91
C PRO A 596 9.75 -22.60 5.87
N ARG A 597 8.90 -23.62 6.09
CA ARG A 597 7.44 -23.47 6.10
C ARG A 597 6.98 -22.69 7.32
N SER A 598 7.35 -23.12 8.51
CA SER A 598 6.96 -22.44 9.77
C SER A 598 7.57 -21.05 9.85
N LEU A 599 8.78 -20.87 9.29
CA LEU A 599 9.47 -19.58 9.26
C LEU A 599 8.77 -18.55 8.37
N THR A 600 8.31 -18.95 7.18
CA THR A 600 7.91 -17.97 6.16
C THR A 600 6.42 -17.87 5.93
N GLN A 601 5.65 -18.94 6.16
CA GLN A 601 4.24 -18.99 5.81
C GLN A 601 3.37 -18.23 6.82
N TYR A 602 2.44 -17.40 6.30
CA TYR A 602 1.35 -16.82 7.08
C TYR A 602 -0.02 -17.16 6.46
N LYS A 603 -1.03 -17.29 7.34
CA LYS A 603 -2.39 -17.75 6.98
C LYS A 603 -3.22 -16.62 6.39
N PRO A 604 -4.30 -16.95 5.62
CA PRO A 604 -5.33 -15.98 5.25
C PRO A 604 -5.96 -15.34 6.48
N GLU A 605 -6.39 -14.10 6.31
CA GLU A 605 -7.11 -13.29 7.28
C GLU A 605 -8.58 -13.17 6.87
N TYR A 606 -9.51 -13.17 7.84
CA TYR A 606 -10.94 -13.12 7.59
C TYR A 606 -11.61 -11.99 8.37
N ALA A 607 -12.60 -11.36 7.75
CA ALA A 607 -13.47 -10.40 8.43
C ALA A 607 -14.95 -10.77 8.28
N TRP A 608 -15.68 -10.75 9.38
CA TRP A 608 -17.13 -10.69 9.40
C TRP A 608 -17.56 -9.26 9.69
N ASN A 609 -18.40 -8.70 8.83
CA ASN A 609 -18.94 -7.35 8.98
C ASN A 609 -20.45 -7.41 9.19
N TYR A 610 -20.91 -6.73 10.21
CA TYR A 610 -22.32 -6.50 10.53
C TYR A 610 -22.56 -5.01 10.39
N GLU A 611 -23.49 -4.62 9.55
CA GLU A 611 -23.74 -3.23 9.18
C GLU A 611 -25.22 -2.92 9.14
N ILE A 612 -25.59 -1.76 9.67
CA ILE A 612 -26.89 -1.14 9.47
C ILE A 612 -26.64 0.24 8.89
N GLY A 613 -27.33 0.58 7.82
CA GLY A 613 -27.14 1.88 7.16
C GLY A 613 -28.40 2.37 6.45
N SER A 614 -28.29 3.59 5.93
CA SER A 614 -29.36 4.23 5.16
C SER A 614 -28.80 5.16 4.10
N HIS A 615 -29.53 5.26 2.98
CA HIS A 615 -29.35 6.26 1.95
C HIS A 615 -30.63 7.10 1.89
N CYS A 616 -30.53 8.37 2.24
CA CYS A 616 -31.68 9.27 2.30
C CYS A 616 -31.54 10.38 1.25
N ASN A 617 -32.57 10.52 0.43
CA ASN A 617 -32.75 11.64 -0.48
C ASN A 617 -33.85 12.53 0.06
N LEU A 618 -33.50 13.71 0.52
CA LEU A 618 -34.37 14.62 1.25
C LEU A 618 -34.49 15.94 0.47
N ILE A 619 -35.53 16.74 0.80
CA ILE A 619 -35.74 18.07 0.26
C ILE A 619 -35.67 18.09 -1.28
N ASN A 620 -36.49 17.25 -1.92
CA ASN A 620 -36.55 17.11 -3.39
C ASN A 620 -35.18 16.90 -4.02
N HIS A 621 -34.38 15.94 -3.48
CA HIS A 621 -33.02 15.60 -3.90
C HIS A 621 -31.96 16.73 -3.71
N ARG A 622 -32.27 17.79 -2.95
CA ARG A 622 -31.30 18.82 -2.59
C ARG A 622 -30.38 18.43 -1.45
N LEU A 623 -30.76 17.44 -0.63
CA LEU A 623 -29.97 16.89 0.46
C LEU A 623 -29.86 15.37 0.33
N HIS A 624 -28.64 14.91 0.15
CA HIS A 624 -28.29 13.50 0.19
C HIS A 624 -27.59 13.22 1.52
N LEU A 625 -28.04 12.17 2.24
CA LEU A 625 -27.50 11.76 3.52
C LEU A 625 -27.29 10.26 3.52
N ASP A 626 -26.06 9.83 3.70
CA ASP A 626 -25.66 8.43 3.83
C ASP A 626 -25.14 8.17 5.24
N MET A 627 -25.67 7.19 5.94
CA MET A 627 -25.26 6.82 7.30
C MET A 627 -25.02 5.33 7.38
N ALA A 628 -24.04 4.92 8.18
CA ALA A 628 -23.80 3.52 8.51
C ALA A 628 -23.23 3.38 9.92
N VAL A 629 -23.60 2.31 10.60
CA VAL A 629 -22.99 1.82 11.83
C VAL A 629 -22.52 0.39 11.55
N PHE A 630 -21.29 0.07 11.95
CA PHE A 630 -20.71 -1.22 11.66
C PHE A 630 -19.98 -1.85 12.84
N LEU A 631 -19.93 -3.17 12.82
CA LEU A 631 -19.09 -4.02 13.66
C LEU A 631 -18.33 -4.97 12.73
N THR A 632 -17.01 -4.93 12.76
CA THR A 632 -16.14 -5.82 12.01
C THR A 632 -15.31 -6.67 12.96
N GLU A 633 -15.44 -7.99 12.88
CA GLU A 633 -14.65 -8.97 13.61
C GLU A 633 -13.60 -9.57 12.67
N VAL A 634 -12.33 -9.35 12.96
CA VAL A 634 -11.20 -9.90 12.19
C VAL A 634 -10.59 -11.08 12.92
N ARG A 635 -10.32 -12.17 12.21
CA ARG A 635 -9.63 -13.36 12.70
C ARG A 635 -8.36 -13.60 11.89
N ASP A 636 -7.35 -14.16 12.54
CA ASP A 636 -6.02 -14.39 11.96
C ASP A 636 -5.44 -13.11 11.34
N GLN A 637 -5.65 -11.97 12.03
CA GLN A 637 -5.28 -10.65 11.52
C GLN A 637 -3.81 -10.61 11.14
N GLN A 638 -3.53 -10.21 9.91
CA GLN A 638 -2.16 -10.04 9.43
C GLN A 638 -1.61 -8.68 9.86
N VAL A 639 -0.64 -8.70 10.76
CA VAL A 639 0.04 -7.51 11.29
C VAL A 639 1.48 -7.50 10.78
N SER A 640 1.97 -6.32 10.42
CA SER A 640 3.36 -6.11 10.02
C SER A 640 4.19 -5.73 11.23
N ARG A 641 5.04 -6.62 11.73
CA ARG A 641 5.98 -6.34 12.82
C ARG A 641 7.44 -6.37 12.36
N MET A 642 8.35 -5.85 13.18
CA MET A 642 9.79 -6.00 12.99
C MET A 642 10.17 -7.49 13.10
N ALA A 643 11.09 -7.94 12.27
CA ALA A 643 11.71 -9.25 12.43
C ALA A 643 12.51 -9.32 13.75
N GLU A 644 12.70 -10.51 14.32
CA GLU A 644 13.37 -10.68 15.62
C GLU A 644 14.83 -10.19 15.61
N ASN A 645 15.50 -10.29 14.46
CA ASN A 645 16.86 -9.77 14.29
C ASN A 645 16.91 -8.24 14.11
N GLY A 646 15.79 -7.51 14.21
CA GLY A 646 15.70 -6.06 13.99
C GLY A 646 15.83 -5.63 12.53
N LEU A 647 15.99 -6.55 11.60
CA LEU A 647 16.22 -6.26 10.19
C LEU A 647 14.97 -6.59 9.35
N GLY A 648 14.37 -5.55 8.80
CA GLY A 648 13.19 -5.68 7.96
C GLY A 648 11.89 -5.97 8.71
N ARG A 649 10.81 -6.09 7.98
CA ARG A 649 9.47 -6.31 8.53
C ARG A 649 8.83 -7.57 7.95
N ILE A 650 8.08 -8.26 8.79
CA ILE A 650 7.39 -9.50 8.46
C ILE A 650 5.91 -9.39 8.73
N THR A 651 5.13 -10.23 8.08
CA THR A 651 3.71 -10.42 8.37
C THR A 651 3.52 -11.60 9.33
N VAL A 652 2.79 -11.38 10.40
CA VAL A 652 2.38 -12.43 11.33
C VAL A 652 0.86 -12.42 11.49
N ASN A 653 0.28 -13.58 11.83
CA ASN A 653 -1.13 -13.65 12.19
C ASN A 653 -1.28 -13.33 13.69
N ALA A 654 -1.83 -12.17 14.00
CA ALA A 654 -1.90 -11.59 15.35
C ALA A 654 -3.16 -12.00 16.15
N GLY A 655 -3.87 -13.05 15.74
CA GLY A 655 -5.07 -13.50 16.45
C GLY A 655 -6.32 -12.74 16.00
N ARG A 656 -6.97 -11.98 16.90
CA ARG A 656 -8.27 -11.34 16.62
C ARG A 656 -8.22 -9.83 16.90
N SER A 657 -8.94 -9.08 16.07
CA SER A 657 -9.28 -7.68 16.37
C SER A 657 -10.76 -7.41 16.12
N ARG A 658 -11.23 -6.30 16.66
CA ARG A 658 -12.60 -5.80 16.48
C ARG A 658 -12.56 -4.32 16.17
N ALA A 659 -13.27 -3.93 15.11
CA ALA A 659 -13.54 -2.54 14.78
C ALA A 659 -15.03 -2.25 14.93
N VAL A 660 -15.37 -1.20 15.67
CA VAL A 660 -16.72 -0.65 15.80
C VAL A 660 -16.67 0.78 15.33
N GLY A 661 -17.66 1.20 14.55
CA GLY A 661 -17.63 2.56 14.06
C GLY A 661 -18.97 3.04 13.50
N CYS A 662 -19.00 4.34 13.21
CA CYS A 662 -20.09 4.99 12.51
C CYS A 662 -19.56 5.90 11.41
N GLU A 663 -20.34 6.07 10.39
CA GLU A 663 -20.03 6.87 9.20
C GLU A 663 -21.22 7.75 8.85
N LEU A 664 -20.91 8.98 8.45
CA LEU A 664 -21.86 9.97 7.96
C LEU A 664 -21.27 10.61 6.72
N ALA A 665 -22.02 10.65 5.63
CA ALA A 665 -21.70 11.52 4.50
C ALA A 665 -22.95 12.29 4.12
N ALA A 666 -22.80 13.60 3.92
CA ALA A 666 -23.89 14.48 3.51
C ALA A 666 -23.43 15.40 2.39
N SER A 667 -24.29 15.63 1.42
CA SER A 667 -24.12 16.67 0.41
C SER A 667 -25.43 17.41 0.20
N ALA A 668 -25.34 18.75 0.19
CA ALA A 668 -26.50 19.62 0.10
C ALA A 668 -26.31 20.71 -0.97
N GLN A 669 -27.30 20.87 -1.84
CA GLN A 669 -27.44 22.05 -2.68
C GLN A 669 -28.33 23.04 -1.93
N ILE A 670 -27.71 23.98 -1.21
CA ILE A 670 -28.39 24.92 -0.31
C ILE A 670 -29.14 25.98 -1.12
N THR A 671 -28.46 26.53 -2.12
CA THR A 671 -29.04 27.43 -3.15
C THR A 671 -28.45 27.00 -4.50
N ASP A 672 -28.90 27.57 -5.59
CA ASP A 672 -28.34 27.28 -6.93
C ASP A 672 -26.83 27.66 -7.02
N ALA A 673 -26.40 28.63 -6.20
CA ALA A 673 -25.02 29.09 -6.14
C ALA A 673 -24.18 28.39 -5.05
N LEU A 674 -24.80 27.91 -3.95
CA LEU A 674 -24.13 27.39 -2.77
C LEU A 674 -24.39 25.91 -2.57
N SER A 675 -23.33 25.09 -2.59
CA SER A 675 -23.35 23.70 -2.17
C SER A 675 -22.41 23.46 -1.01
N ALA A 676 -22.74 22.48 -0.16
CA ALA A 676 -21.91 22.06 0.96
C ALA A 676 -21.88 20.54 1.04
N HIS A 677 -20.80 20.00 1.60
CA HIS A 677 -20.66 18.57 1.83
C HIS A 677 -19.89 18.31 3.12
N THR A 678 -20.12 17.16 3.70
CA THR A 678 -19.34 16.65 4.83
C THR A 678 -19.23 15.14 4.76
N ALA A 679 -18.12 14.63 5.27
CA ALA A 679 -17.86 13.20 5.44
C ALA A 679 -17.20 13.00 6.81
N TYR A 680 -17.78 12.17 7.66
CA TYR A 680 -17.24 11.84 8.99
C TYR A 680 -17.22 10.33 9.17
N GLY A 681 -16.12 9.83 9.70
CA GLY A 681 -15.95 8.45 10.10
C GLY A 681 -15.34 8.35 11.48
N PHE A 682 -15.97 7.58 12.35
CA PHE A 682 -15.41 7.13 13.62
C PHE A 682 -15.11 5.65 13.55
N THR A 683 -13.88 5.25 13.95
CA THR A 683 -13.46 3.84 13.94
C THR A 683 -12.66 3.51 15.19
N HIS A 684 -13.24 2.73 16.09
CA HIS A 684 -12.57 2.19 17.26
C HIS A 684 -12.14 0.74 16.96
N SER A 685 -10.86 0.56 16.59
CA SER A 685 -10.29 -0.74 16.22
C SER A 685 -9.24 -1.19 17.24
N THR A 686 -9.47 -2.33 17.90
CA THR A 686 -8.59 -2.85 18.97
C THR A 686 -8.32 -4.34 18.82
N PHE A 687 -7.16 -4.79 19.28
CA PHE A 687 -6.83 -6.20 19.40
C PHE A 687 -7.69 -6.86 20.50
N ARG A 688 -8.28 -8.00 20.18
CA ARG A 688 -9.01 -8.84 21.15
C ARG A 688 -8.11 -9.93 21.72
N THR A 689 -7.21 -10.44 20.89
CA THR A 689 -6.16 -11.40 21.29
C THR A 689 -4.93 -11.13 20.43
N TYR A 690 -3.84 -10.70 21.03
CA TYR A 690 -2.54 -10.57 20.37
C TYR A 690 -1.43 -10.62 21.41
N SER A 691 -0.52 -11.58 21.26
CA SER A 691 0.67 -11.76 22.09
C SER A 691 1.88 -11.90 21.17
N PRO A 692 2.70 -10.84 21.00
CA PRO A 692 3.88 -10.88 20.12
C PRO A 692 4.99 -11.80 20.66
N GLN A 693 5.05 -11.96 21.99
CA GLN A 693 6.00 -12.81 22.72
C GLN A 693 5.32 -13.39 23.97
N ALA A 694 5.91 -14.44 24.53
CA ALA A 694 5.47 -15.00 25.80
C ALA A 694 5.53 -13.92 26.92
N GLY A 695 4.45 -13.79 27.67
CA GLY A 695 4.33 -12.80 28.76
C GLY A 695 3.92 -11.39 28.31
N ILE A 696 3.87 -11.07 27.03
CA ILE A 696 3.41 -9.77 26.53
C ILE A 696 2.02 -9.92 25.88
N SER A 697 1.06 -9.10 26.29
CA SER A 697 -0.28 -9.06 25.71
C SER A 697 -0.65 -7.65 25.26
N TYR A 698 -1.07 -7.53 24.00
CA TYR A 698 -1.58 -6.28 23.42
C TYR A 698 -3.13 -6.27 23.33
N ARG A 699 -3.80 -7.09 24.12
CA ARG A 699 -5.27 -7.06 24.23
C ARG A 699 -5.74 -5.67 24.65
N GLY A 700 -6.68 -5.11 23.90
CA GLY A 700 -7.22 -3.76 24.13
C GLY A 700 -6.41 -2.62 23.49
N HIS A 701 -5.18 -2.87 23.00
CA HIS A 701 -4.43 -1.87 22.23
C HIS A 701 -5.10 -1.60 20.89
N TYR A 702 -4.96 -0.37 20.43
CA TYR A 702 -5.45 0.03 19.10
C TYR A 702 -4.65 -0.62 17.99
N VAL A 703 -5.34 -0.99 16.92
CA VAL A 703 -4.71 -1.48 15.70
C VAL A 703 -3.96 -0.31 15.03
N PRO A 704 -2.66 -0.47 14.71
CA PRO A 704 -1.86 0.59 14.12
C PRO A 704 -2.41 1.08 12.76
N PHE A 705 -2.13 2.35 12.43
CA PHE A 705 -2.49 3.01 11.16
C PHE A 705 -3.99 3.21 10.94
N VAL A 706 -4.80 3.07 11.97
CA VAL A 706 -6.25 3.32 11.92
C VAL A 706 -6.55 4.63 12.62
N PRO A 707 -6.96 5.70 11.89
CA PRO A 707 -7.44 6.92 12.53
C PRO A 707 -8.72 6.67 13.31
N LEU A 708 -8.81 7.17 14.56
CA LEU A 708 -10.07 7.15 15.30
C LEU A 708 -11.15 7.98 14.60
N HIS A 709 -10.76 9.15 14.07
CA HIS A 709 -11.64 10.07 13.39
C HIS A 709 -11.08 10.40 12.00
N THR A 710 -11.94 10.40 11.00
CA THR A 710 -11.70 10.97 9.69
C THR A 710 -12.80 12.00 9.45
N PHE A 711 -12.45 13.18 9.00
CA PHE A 711 -13.38 14.27 8.81
C PHE A 711 -13.03 15.06 7.55
N ASN A 712 -14.04 15.41 6.77
CA ASN A 712 -13.98 16.40 5.70
C ASN A 712 -15.26 17.23 5.75
N ALA A 713 -15.14 18.53 5.68
CA ALA A 713 -16.27 19.43 5.46
C ALA A 713 -15.85 20.51 4.49
N GLY A 714 -16.70 20.81 3.52
CA GLY A 714 -16.39 21.82 2.53
C GLY A 714 -17.63 22.50 2.00
N ALA A 715 -17.41 23.70 1.45
CA ALA A 715 -18.43 24.49 0.79
C ALA A 715 -17.89 25.02 -0.54
N ARG A 716 -18.80 25.20 -1.47
CA ARG A 716 -18.54 25.76 -2.79
C ARG A 716 -19.59 26.81 -3.09
N TYR A 717 -19.13 28.00 -3.48
CA TYR A 717 -19.98 29.08 -3.93
C TYR A 717 -19.61 29.50 -5.36
N SER A 718 -20.58 29.64 -6.24
CA SER A 718 -20.39 30.00 -7.65
C SER A 718 -21.13 31.29 -7.97
N TRP A 719 -20.40 32.31 -8.39
CA TRP A 719 -20.97 33.54 -8.94
C TRP A 719 -21.10 33.36 -10.45
N THR A 720 -22.31 33.52 -10.98
CA THR A 720 -22.54 33.62 -12.43
C THR A 720 -22.43 35.09 -12.81
N LEU A 721 -21.58 35.39 -13.79
CA LEU A 721 -21.25 36.72 -14.24
C LEU A 721 -21.67 36.92 -15.70
N ASN A 722 -21.21 37.97 -16.36
CA ASN A 722 -21.55 38.34 -17.74
C ASN A 722 -20.51 37.94 -18.77
N LYS A 723 -20.67 38.38 -20.03
CA LYS A 723 -19.97 37.95 -21.25
C LYS A 723 -18.45 37.70 -21.24
N TRP A 724 -17.68 38.32 -20.35
CA TRP A 724 -16.22 38.20 -20.34
C TRP A 724 -15.72 37.10 -19.38
N LEU A 725 -16.50 36.77 -18.38
CA LEU A 725 -16.20 35.74 -17.40
C LEU A 725 -17.53 35.15 -16.96
N GLU A 726 -17.77 33.90 -17.33
CA GLU A 726 -19.08 33.27 -17.10
C GLU A 726 -19.30 32.91 -15.65
N ARG A 727 -18.24 32.43 -14.97
CA ARG A 727 -18.33 31.94 -13.61
C ARG A 727 -17.04 32.14 -12.82
N ILE A 728 -17.18 32.58 -11.59
CA ILE A 728 -16.16 32.48 -10.55
C ILE A 728 -16.64 31.46 -9.53
N THR A 729 -15.79 30.52 -9.14
CA THR A 729 -16.13 29.53 -8.13
C THR A 729 -15.07 29.55 -7.03
N LEU A 730 -15.50 29.77 -5.78
CA LEU A 730 -14.70 29.60 -4.59
C LEU A 730 -15.10 28.28 -3.91
N GLN A 731 -14.14 27.46 -3.61
CA GLN A 731 -14.30 26.23 -2.84
C GLN A 731 -13.29 26.21 -1.70
N ALA A 732 -13.73 25.76 -0.52
CA ALA A 732 -12.86 25.54 0.63
C ALA A 732 -13.24 24.24 1.33
N ASP A 733 -12.24 23.51 1.80
CA ASP A 733 -12.37 22.19 2.42
C ASP A 733 -11.48 22.11 3.66
N TRP A 734 -12.05 21.71 4.78
CA TRP A 734 -11.30 21.36 5.97
C TRP A 734 -11.25 19.83 6.11
N ASN A 735 -10.03 19.28 6.18
CA ASN A 735 -9.75 17.87 6.30
C ASN A 735 -9.15 17.58 7.67
N GLY A 736 -9.76 16.69 8.46
CA GLY A 736 -9.30 16.33 9.79
C GLY A 736 -9.02 14.82 9.92
N ARG A 737 -7.99 14.46 10.68
CA ARG A 737 -7.63 13.07 10.97
C ARG A 737 -7.04 12.93 12.36
N GLY A 738 -7.27 11.78 13.02
CA GLY A 738 -6.63 11.42 14.28
C GLY A 738 -7.60 10.82 15.29
N LYS A 739 -7.19 10.32 16.41
CA LYS A 739 -5.84 9.95 16.80
C LYS A 739 -5.36 8.73 16.03
N ILE A 740 -4.08 8.63 15.67
CA ILE A 740 -3.51 7.47 14.97
C ILE A 740 -2.40 6.88 15.83
N TYR A 741 -2.48 5.61 16.16
CA TYR A 741 -1.38 4.87 16.78
C TYR A 741 -0.51 4.23 15.70
N TRP A 742 0.82 4.29 15.87
CA TRP A 742 1.77 3.84 14.85
C TRP A 742 2.35 2.46 15.13
N THR A 743 2.35 2.05 16.41
CA THR A 743 2.96 0.81 16.89
C THR A 743 1.94 -0.06 17.61
N GLU A 744 2.18 -1.36 17.66
CA GLU A 744 1.28 -2.33 18.29
C GLU A 744 1.21 -2.19 19.82
N ASN A 745 2.29 -1.67 20.44
CA ASN A 745 2.35 -1.32 21.87
C ASN A 745 1.67 0.01 22.18
N ASN A 746 1.21 0.76 21.18
CA ASN A 746 0.59 2.08 21.28
C ASN A 746 1.44 3.18 21.95
N ASN A 747 2.76 3.02 22.02
CA ASN A 747 3.65 4.01 22.64
C ASN A 747 3.78 5.29 21.83
N THR A 748 3.60 5.22 20.52
CA THR A 748 3.73 6.37 19.61
C THR A 748 2.43 6.60 18.86
N SER A 749 1.97 7.84 18.86
CA SER A 749 0.73 8.25 18.18
C SER A 749 0.85 9.63 17.56
N GLU A 750 0.00 9.91 16.59
CA GLU A 750 -0.29 11.25 16.08
C GLU A 750 -1.62 11.71 16.63
N GLN A 751 -1.67 12.94 17.15
CA GLN A 751 -2.92 13.53 17.65
C GLN A 751 -3.84 13.91 16.49
N PHE A 752 -5.05 14.36 16.80
CA PHE A 752 -5.93 14.89 15.77
C PHE A 752 -5.32 16.17 15.16
N TYR A 753 -5.29 16.24 13.84
CA TYR A 753 -4.84 17.41 13.09
C TYR A 753 -5.83 17.71 11.95
N GLY A 754 -5.83 18.98 11.52
CA GLY A 754 -6.67 19.43 10.42
C GLY A 754 -5.91 20.30 9.44
N THR A 755 -6.22 20.17 8.15
CA THR A 755 -5.67 20.98 7.05
C THR A 755 -6.78 21.67 6.29
N LEU A 756 -6.55 22.93 5.91
CA LEU A 756 -7.46 23.70 5.06
C LEU A 756 -6.94 23.72 3.63
N ASP A 757 -7.79 23.34 2.70
CA ASP A 757 -7.54 23.43 1.26
C ASP A 757 -8.55 24.42 0.65
N ALA A 758 -8.12 25.20 -0.36
CA ALA A 758 -9.04 26.10 -1.05
C ALA A 758 -8.69 26.23 -2.54
N ARG A 759 -9.68 26.53 -3.36
CA ARG A 759 -9.54 26.78 -4.79
C ARG A 759 -10.44 27.94 -5.22
N LEU A 760 -9.88 28.86 -6.01
CA LEU A 760 -10.60 29.89 -6.72
C LEU A 760 -10.46 29.61 -8.22
N SER A 761 -11.56 29.43 -8.94
CA SER A 761 -11.55 29.16 -10.38
C SER A 761 -12.35 30.20 -11.16
N PHE A 762 -11.84 30.49 -12.36
CA PHE A 762 -12.39 31.41 -13.33
C PHE A 762 -12.70 30.64 -14.60
N SER A 763 -13.97 30.52 -14.95
CA SER A 763 -14.42 29.74 -16.12
C SER A 763 -14.98 30.65 -17.19
N HIS A 764 -14.50 30.44 -18.44
CA HIS A 764 -15.01 31.12 -19.63
C HIS A 764 -15.03 30.12 -20.81
N GLY A 765 -16.22 29.83 -21.36
CA GLY A 765 -16.41 28.88 -22.42
C GLY A 765 -15.82 27.51 -22.06
N LYS A 766 -14.84 27.09 -22.82
CA LYS A 766 -14.13 25.81 -22.67
C LYS A 766 -12.86 25.87 -21.83
N THR A 767 -12.59 27.03 -21.19
CA THR A 767 -11.38 27.28 -20.40
C THR A 767 -11.73 27.44 -18.92
N ASP A 768 -10.95 26.80 -18.07
CA ASP A 768 -10.99 26.97 -16.60
C ASP A 768 -9.57 27.30 -16.10
N LEU A 769 -9.41 28.46 -15.45
CA LEU A 769 -8.18 28.88 -14.78
C LEU A 769 -8.41 28.72 -13.28
N GLY A 770 -7.54 27.99 -12.57
CA GLY A 770 -7.63 27.76 -11.14
C GLY A 770 -6.41 28.26 -10.38
N LEU A 771 -6.65 28.93 -9.27
CA LEU A 771 -5.67 29.24 -8.23
C LEU A 771 -6.04 28.38 -7.03
N TRP A 772 -5.09 27.65 -6.45
CA TRP A 772 -5.40 26.73 -5.37
C TRP A 772 -4.28 26.67 -4.31
N GLY A 773 -4.66 26.28 -3.11
CA GLY A 773 -3.75 25.99 -2.03
C GLY A 773 -4.18 24.74 -1.28
N LYS A 774 -3.22 23.91 -0.92
CA LYS A 774 -3.38 22.75 -0.03
C LYS A 774 -2.62 22.99 1.27
N ASN A 775 -3.19 22.56 2.38
CA ASN A 775 -2.66 22.79 3.74
C ASN A 775 -2.36 24.28 3.98
N LEU A 776 -3.32 25.17 3.70
CA LEU A 776 -3.19 26.63 3.84
C LEU A 776 -2.85 27.07 5.28
N THR A 777 -3.22 26.27 6.26
CA THR A 777 -2.88 26.49 7.67
C THR A 777 -1.43 26.10 8.00
N ASN A 778 -0.69 25.54 7.04
CA ASN A 778 0.66 25.01 7.19
C ASN A 778 0.80 24.10 8.42
N GLN A 779 -0.21 23.26 8.65
CA GLN A 779 -0.22 22.31 9.76
C GLN A 779 0.90 21.30 9.63
N HIS A 780 1.71 21.18 10.67
CA HIS A 780 2.76 20.17 10.77
C HIS A 780 2.21 18.90 11.42
N TYR A 781 2.38 17.77 10.76
CA TYR A 781 1.93 16.46 11.24
C TYR A 781 2.84 15.35 10.72
N ARG A 782 2.84 14.20 11.38
CA ARG A 782 3.47 12.98 10.88
C ARG A 782 2.48 12.23 9.98
N SER A 783 2.88 12.01 8.73
CA SER A 783 2.10 11.15 7.81
C SER A 783 2.37 9.67 8.05
N PHE A 784 3.49 9.35 8.72
CA PHE A 784 3.94 7.99 8.98
C PHE A 784 5.00 7.94 10.07
N TYR A 785 5.01 6.86 10.86
CA TYR A 785 6.04 6.54 11.84
C TYR A 785 6.26 5.02 11.88
N PHE A 786 7.51 4.62 12.13
CA PHE A 786 7.87 3.22 12.37
C PHE A 786 9.16 3.13 13.17
N GLU A 787 9.41 1.95 13.73
CA GLU A 787 10.65 1.63 14.41
C GLU A 787 11.45 0.61 13.61
N SER A 788 12.79 0.75 13.58
CA SER A 788 13.74 -0.15 12.97
C SER A 788 15.05 -0.11 13.74
N MET A 789 15.65 -1.26 14.08
CA MET A 789 16.91 -1.36 14.84
C MET A 789 16.87 -0.53 16.14
N ASN A 790 15.76 -0.58 16.89
CA ASN A 790 15.52 0.23 18.10
C ASN A 790 15.59 1.76 17.91
N ARG A 791 15.44 2.24 16.69
CA ARG A 791 15.41 3.66 16.31
C ARG A 791 14.02 4.03 15.83
N GLY A 792 13.57 5.25 16.14
CA GLY A 792 12.32 5.79 15.66
C GLY A 792 12.50 6.60 14.38
N PHE A 793 11.67 6.36 13.38
CA PHE A 793 11.69 7.08 12.10
C PHE A 793 10.30 7.61 11.76
N SER A 794 10.25 8.81 11.17
CA SER A 794 9.00 9.40 10.70
C SER A 794 9.11 10.00 9.31
N GLN A 795 7.96 10.17 8.67
CA GLN A 795 7.81 11.02 7.49
C GLN A 795 6.82 12.14 7.82
N LYS A 796 7.20 13.38 7.52
CA LYS A 796 6.31 14.53 7.68
C LYS A 796 5.23 14.52 6.60
N GLY A 797 4.06 15.08 6.92
CA GLY A 797 3.04 15.40 5.95
C GLY A 797 3.44 16.53 5.01
N ALA A 798 2.68 16.70 3.93
CA ALA A 798 2.91 17.78 2.98
C ALA A 798 2.73 19.16 3.64
N PRO A 799 3.70 20.08 3.50
CA PRO A 799 3.56 21.46 3.96
C PRO A 799 2.58 22.25 3.09
N LEU A 800 2.43 23.55 3.36
CA LEU A 800 1.67 24.46 2.52
C LEU A 800 2.11 24.34 1.05
N GLN A 801 1.15 24.12 0.15
CA GLN A 801 1.35 24.12 -1.29
C GLN A 801 0.44 25.15 -1.95
N LEU A 802 0.99 25.92 -2.88
CA LEU A 802 0.24 26.86 -3.73
C LEU A 802 0.46 26.49 -5.18
N GLY A 803 -0.59 26.60 -6.00
CA GLY A 803 -0.50 26.27 -7.38
C GLY A 803 -1.53 26.99 -8.28
N ILE A 804 -1.25 26.90 -9.57
CA ILE A 804 -2.09 27.39 -10.66
C ILE A 804 -2.32 26.25 -11.65
N ASP A 805 -3.52 26.16 -12.21
CA ASP A 805 -3.82 25.25 -13.31
C ASP A 805 -4.69 25.89 -14.37
N ILE A 806 -4.48 25.45 -15.60
CA ILE A 806 -5.29 25.81 -16.76
C ILE A 806 -5.84 24.53 -17.36
N ARG A 807 -7.13 24.50 -17.60
CA ARG A 807 -7.83 23.39 -18.26
C ARG A 807 -8.56 23.89 -19.48
N LEU A 808 -8.38 23.19 -20.58
CA LEU A 808 -8.99 23.49 -21.87
C LEU A 808 -9.78 22.27 -22.33
N ARG A 809 -10.98 22.48 -22.81
CA ARG A 809 -11.78 21.48 -23.52
C ARG A 809 -12.03 21.96 -24.95
N LEU A 810 -11.39 21.30 -25.93
CA LEU A 810 -11.44 21.65 -27.34
C LEU A 810 -12.44 20.78 -28.11
#